data_bfed6188d91657971d78d1322e9766d3
#
_entry.id   bfed6188d91657971d78d1322e9766d3
#
_cell.length_a   1.000
_cell.length_b   1.000
_cell.length_c   1.000
_cell.angle_alpha   90.00
_cell.angle_beta   90.00
_cell.angle_gamma   90.00
#
_symmetry.space_group_name_H-M   'P 1'
#
loop_
_entity.id
_entity.type
_entity.pdbx_description
1 polymer ?
#
loop_
_entity_poly.entity_id
_entity_poly.type
_entity_poly.pdbx_seq_one_letter_code
_entity_poly.pdbx_strand_id
1 'polypeptide(L)'
;MKITKLVAVCALSCASAFSALAQQATPVSNYNPADAFGPLFYTQNGNEFRSANGAPGVKYWQNRVDYNITANLDETQNLVTGSVTLTYKNNSPDQLPYLWLQLDQNTFKDGSRGKQITPSKSRYGAQGEKFSGGYEIKNVIVSKKSGDVKFTSVIEDTRMQIRLDQPLGANGDVITIKIDYAYVVPKEGSDRTGHLTTKNGEIFAIAQWFPRMCVYDDVIGWNTLPYWGGGEFYCEYGDINFAITAPASHIVMGSGELLNPAEVFTPEQLKRWNAAKNSDETVHIRSEAEVTDPKSRPEKAKLTWKYKIINARDAAWASSKSFVLDAARINLPSGKKSLAVSAQPVESNGTDAYGRGVEYVKTTIEHYSTKWFEYPYPMAVNVATNIGGMEYPGIVFCGWKAKKGSAWGVIDHEFGHTWFPMIVGSNERKFGWMDEGFNTFINGISSKNFNKGEYAQRTTNMNAIGKQVIGNPKYENMMLMPDGMTEANIGINLYAKPGWGLDILRNQILGEDRFDYAFRQYIKNWAFKHPTPYDFFRSMENGAGEDLAWFWRSWFLNSWKMDQAIADVQDVKTDGKLSAYNIKVLNLEKMPMPIILQVKTKSGKTDVIKLPVDVWMKNSTWIVNYPTTEEVVSVTLDPDKVLPDSNPDNNTWTAGGNEPAKAPVVNLDQYLGVYVKGAAKLTITKAEGTLFAEYTGQQPVGLTYVSGNKFMYEAAGIELQFDPAKKQITINQNGELSVFIKK
;
A
#
# COMPACT_ATOMS: atom_id res chain seq x y z
N MET A 1 -33.55 72.09 46.40
CA MET A 1 -34.79 72.41 47.15
C MET A 1 -35.91 71.55 46.58
N LYS A 2 -36.39 70.64 47.44
CA LYS A 2 -37.75 70.03 47.42
C LYS A 2 -38.10 69.14 46.20
N ILE A 3 -38.47 67.95 46.35
CA ILE A 3 -39.27 67.04 47.20
C ILE A 3 -40.02 66.10 46.22
N THR A 4 -39.77 64.79 46.42
CA THR A 4 -40.69 63.67 46.59
C THR A 4 -42.04 63.69 45.90
N LYS A 5 -42.45 62.66 45.18
CA LYS A 5 -43.46 61.70 45.67
C LYS A 5 -43.53 60.42 44.82
N LEU A 6 -43.60 59.35 45.55
CA LEU A 6 -43.91 57.96 45.31
C LEU A 6 -45.36 57.82 44.82
N VAL A 7 -45.61 57.05 43.75
CA VAL A 7 -46.88 56.36 43.54
C VAL A 7 -46.61 54.94 43.08
N ALA A 8 -46.96 54.02 43.92
CA ALA A 8 -47.06 52.62 43.61
C ALA A 8 -48.33 52.32 42.85
N VAL A 9 -48.27 51.67 41.71
CA VAL A 9 -49.46 51.05 41.08
C VAL A 9 -49.07 49.57 40.79
N CYS A 10 -49.79 48.68 41.47
CA CYS A 10 -49.83 47.25 41.20
C CYS A 10 -50.41 47.04 39.82
N ALA A 11 -49.68 46.44 38.94
CA ALA A 11 -50.21 45.85 37.71
C ALA A 11 -49.97 44.34 37.74
N LEU A 12 -50.99 43.53 37.70
CA LEU A 12 -51.02 42.09 37.60
C LEU A 12 -50.20 41.67 36.46
N SER A 13 -49.21 40.86 36.72
CA SER A 13 -48.37 40.10 35.75
C SER A 13 -49.18 38.91 35.24
N CYS A 14 -49.69 38.98 34.02
CA CYS A 14 -49.97 37.82 33.20
C CYS A 14 -48.65 37.27 32.73
N ALA A 15 -48.15 36.25 33.41
CA ALA A 15 -47.04 35.44 32.91
C ALA A 15 -47.56 34.57 31.78
N SER A 16 -47.50 35.08 30.53
CA SER A 16 -47.51 34.24 29.34
C SER A 16 -46.16 33.56 29.23
N ALA A 17 -46.14 32.29 29.58
CA ALA A 17 -45.01 31.42 29.31
C ALA A 17 -44.86 31.29 27.77
N PHE A 18 -44.03 32.16 27.17
CA PHE A 18 -43.46 31.88 25.88
C PHE A 18 -42.47 30.74 26.10
N SER A 19 -42.91 29.52 25.78
CA SER A 19 -41.98 28.43 25.49
C SER A 19 -41.17 28.87 24.25
N ALA A 20 -40.05 29.50 24.47
CA ALA A 20 -39.04 29.65 23.45
C ALA A 20 -38.57 28.24 23.11
N LEU A 21 -39.21 27.63 22.10
CA LEU A 21 -38.53 26.56 21.36
C LEU A 21 -37.24 27.20 20.88
N ALA A 22 -36.14 26.83 21.55
CA ALA A 22 -34.83 27.17 21.07
C ALA A 22 -34.72 26.53 19.66
N GLN A 23 -34.94 27.31 18.65
CA GLN A 23 -34.67 26.95 17.27
C GLN A 23 -33.14 26.72 17.26
N GLN A 24 -32.73 25.45 17.27
CA GLN A 24 -31.33 25.14 17.12
C GLN A 24 -30.83 25.83 15.85
N ALA A 25 -29.89 26.75 16.02
CA ALA A 25 -29.33 27.48 14.89
C ALA A 25 -28.83 26.47 13.88
N THR A 26 -29.24 26.59 12.62
CA THR A 26 -28.76 25.72 11.55
C THR A 26 -27.22 25.78 11.56
N PRO A 27 -26.51 24.65 11.64
CA PRO A 27 -25.07 24.64 11.64
C PRO A 27 -24.49 25.39 10.44
N VAL A 28 -23.46 26.18 10.67
CA VAL A 28 -22.77 26.91 9.59
C VAL A 28 -21.97 25.91 8.78
N SER A 29 -22.22 25.83 7.48
CA SER A 29 -21.49 24.97 6.57
C SER A 29 -20.14 25.60 6.17
N ASN A 30 -19.07 24.83 6.18
CA ASN A 30 -17.76 25.16 5.63
C ASN A 30 -17.64 24.81 4.14
N TYR A 31 -18.69 24.27 3.55
CA TYR A 31 -18.72 23.83 2.16
C TYR A 31 -18.86 25.00 1.20
N ASN A 32 -17.98 25.01 0.18
CA ASN A 32 -18.06 25.90 -0.96
C ASN A 32 -18.03 25.12 -2.27
N PRO A 33 -19.10 25.11 -3.07
CA PRO A 33 -19.12 24.39 -4.34
C PRO A 33 -17.98 24.75 -5.29
N ALA A 34 -17.55 26.02 -5.30
CA ALA A 34 -16.46 26.47 -6.18
C ALA A 34 -15.11 25.85 -5.81
N ASP A 35 -14.88 25.53 -4.53
CA ASP A 35 -13.66 24.85 -4.10
C ASP A 35 -13.62 23.40 -4.61
N ALA A 36 -14.76 22.71 -4.56
CA ALA A 36 -14.89 21.32 -4.98
C ALA A 36 -14.99 21.17 -6.50
N PHE A 37 -15.92 21.89 -7.13
CA PHE A 37 -16.30 21.71 -8.53
C PHE A 37 -15.73 22.76 -9.48
N GLY A 38 -14.81 23.63 -9.04
CA GLY A 38 -14.16 24.62 -9.92
C GLY A 38 -13.42 23.90 -11.07
N PRO A 39 -13.58 24.35 -12.36
CA PRO A 39 -13.11 23.61 -13.53
C PRO A 39 -11.59 23.59 -13.71
N LEU A 40 -10.87 24.56 -13.10
CA LEU A 40 -9.41 24.67 -13.25
C LEU A 40 -8.70 23.76 -12.23
N PHE A 41 -8.61 22.48 -12.55
CA PHE A 41 -7.97 21.49 -11.69
C PHE A 41 -6.57 21.11 -12.16
N TYR A 42 -6.39 20.76 -13.44
CA TYR A 42 -5.10 20.35 -13.97
C TYR A 42 -4.21 21.55 -14.25
N THR A 43 -2.95 21.51 -13.77
CA THR A 43 -1.96 22.56 -14.00
C THR A 43 -1.39 22.55 -15.40
N GLN A 44 -1.56 21.44 -16.14
CA GLN A 44 -1.07 21.26 -17.50
C GLN A 44 -2.10 20.54 -18.37
N ASN A 45 -2.19 20.94 -19.62
CA ASN A 45 -2.93 20.22 -20.65
C ASN A 45 -2.15 18.97 -21.09
N GLY A 46 -2.83 18.04 -21.79
CA GLY A 46 -2.14 16.95 -22.47
C GLY A 46 -1.19 17.50 -23.56
N ASN A 47 -0.15 16.70 -23.86
CA ASN A 47 0.86 17.03 -24.86
C ASN A 47 1.21 15.80 -25.71
N GLU A 48 2.23 15.92 -26.58
CA GLU A 48 2.65 14.82 -27.45
C GLU A 48 3.26 13.62 -26.71
N PHE A 49 3.76 13.81 -25.49
CA PHE A 49 4.34 12.76 -24.67
C PHE A 49 3.30 12.12 -23.73
N ARG A 50 2.36 12.92 -23.22
CA ARG A 50 1.30 12.49 -22.28
C ARG A 50 -0.05 13.02 -22.76
N SER A 51 -0.90 12.12 -23.23
CA SER A 51 -2.20 12.48 -23.79
C SER A 51 -3.15 13.06 -22.74
N ALA A 52 -4.04 13.94 -23.16
CA ALA A 52 -5.07 14.52 -22.29
C ALA A 52 -6.04 13.49 -21.71
N ASN A 53 -6.16 12.30 -22.33
CA ASN A 53 -6.97 11.19 -21.80
C ASN A 53 -6.23 10.29 -20.81
N GLY A 54 -5.02 10.69 -20.38
CA GLY A 54 -4.20 9.94 -19.43
C GLY A 54 -3.37 8.80 -20.02
N ALA A 55 -3.50 8.50 -21.31
CA ALA A 55 -2.66 7.50 -21.97
C ALA A 55 -1.28 8.11 -22.36
N PRO A 56 -0.26 7.27 -22.64
CA PRO A 56 0.96 7.74 -23.29
C PRO A 56 0.65 8.45 -24.60
N GLY A 57 1.30 9.59 -24.85
CA GLY A 57 1.15 10.37 -26.09
C GLY A 57 1.87 9.71 -27.27
N VAL A 58 1.60 10.24 -28.47
CA VAL A 58 2.16 9.68 -29.73
C VAL A 58 3.68 9.79 -29.83
N LYS A 59 4.30 10.68 -29.07
CA LYS A 59 5.77 10.83 -28.99
C LYS A 59 6.32 10.40 -27.62
N TYR A 60 5.54 9.63 -26.82
CA TYR A 60 6.05 9.10 -25.57
C TYR A 60 7.32 8.29 -25.80
N TRP A 61 8.34 8.56 -25.06
CA TRP A 61 9.61 7.84 -25.07
C TRP A 61 9.96 7.35 -23.67
N GLN A 62 10.80 6.36 -23.61
CA GLN A 62 11.35 5.82 -22.38
C GLN A 62 12.70 5.23 -22.71
N ASN A 63 13.68 5.48 -21.86
CA ASN A 63 14.98 4.89 -21.97
C ASN A 63 14.92 3.39 -21.61
N ARG A 64 15.97 2.67 -21.93
CA ARG A 64 16.08 1.23 -21.64
C ARG A 64 17.44 0.90 -21.10
N VAL A 65 17.51 -0.02 -20.16
CA VAL A 65 18.77 -0.54 -19.65
C VAL A 65 18.73 -2.06 -19.51
N ASP A 66 19.61 -2.73 -20.24
CA ASP A 66 19.79 -4.18 -20.12
C ASP A 66 21.01 -4.49 -19.24
N TYR A 67 20.90 -5.50 -18.37
CA TYR A 67 21.95 -5.88 -17.42
C TYR A 67 22.47 -7.29 -17.66
N ASN A 68 23.80 -7.47 -17.54
CA ASN A 68 24.45 -8.76 -17.40
C ASN A 68 25.29 -8.74 -16.12
N ILE A 69 24.96 -9.60 -15.15
CA ILE A 69 25.52 -9.53 -13.82
C ILE A 69 26.09 -10.89 -13.43
N THR A 70 27.27 -10.88 -12.83
CA THR A 70 27.81 -12.05 -12.15
C THR A 70 28.08 -11.71 -10.69
N ALA A 71 27.74 -12.61 -9.77
CA ALA A 71 28.05 -12.42 -8.37
C ALA A 71 28.48 -13.73 -7.70
N ASN A 72 29.25 -13.59 -6.62
CA ASN A 72 29.67 -14.67 -5.77
C ASN A 72 29.34 -14.34 -4.31
N LEU A 73 28.73 -15.29 -3.62
CA LEU A 73 28.45 -15.23 -2.20
C LEU A 73 29.54 -15.96 -1.41
N ASP A 74 30.15 -15.26 -0.48
CA ASP A 74 30.94 -15.84 0.60
C ASP A 74 30.11 -15.82 1.88
N GLU A 75 29.57 -16.97 2.28
CA GLU A 75 28.71 -17.09 3.46
C GLU A 75 29.46 -16.90 4.79
N THR A 76 30.78 -17.08 4.79
CA THR A 76 31.59 -16.96 6.02
C THR A 76 31.91 -15.52 6.36
N GLN A 77 31.97 -14.66 5.33
CA GLN A 77 32.24 -13.24 5.45
C GLN A 77 30.98 -12.40 5.24
N ASN A 78 29.84 -13.00 4.93
CA ASN A 78 28.62 -12.35 4.49
C ASN A 78 28.90 -11.37 3.33
N LEU A 79 29.79 -11.74 2.41
CA LEU A 79 30.30 -10.87 1.36
C LEU A 79 29.71 -11.23 0.01
N VAL A 80 29.18 -10.24 -0.69
CA VAL A 80 28.85 -10.32 -2.11
C VAL A 80 29.91 -9.59 -2.92
N THR A 81 30.52 -10.30 -3.88
CA THR A 81 31.38 -9.69 -4.91
C THR A 81 30.70 -9.83 -6.25
N GLY A 82 30.69 -8.79 -7.07
CA GLY A 82 29.97 -8.82 -8.35
C GLY A 82 30.59 -7.96 -9.43
N SER A 83 30.20 -8.25 -10.65
CA SER A 83 30.47 -7.43 -11.82
C SER A 83 29.15 -7.23 -12.58
N VAL A 84 28.77 -6.00 -12.81
CA VAL A 84 27.60 -5.62 -13.62
C VAL A 84 28.07 -4.97 -14.91
N THR A 85 27.55 -5.43 -16.04
CA THR A 85 27.65 -4.76 -17.32
C THR A 85 26.25 -4.32 -17.71
N LEU A 86 26.01 -3.02 -17.74
CA LEU A 86 24.76 -2.43 -18.17
C LEU A 86 24.91 -1.79 -19.55
N THR A 87 23.91 -1.98 -20.39
CA THR A 87 23.79 -1.37 -21.72
C THR A 87 22.62 -0.41 -21.69
N TYR A 88 22.92 0.89 -21.69
CA TYR A 88 21.93 1.95 -21.61
C TYR A 88 21.66 2.56 -22.98
N LYS A 89 20.39 2.58 -23.38
CA LYS A 89 19.91 3.17 -24.62
C LYS A 89 19.14 4.46 -24.33
N ASN A 90 19.63 5.57 -24.81
CA ASN A 90 18.98 6.87 -24.71
C ASN A 90 17.96 7.06 -25.83
N ASN A 91 16.70 6.79 -25.56
CA ASN A 91 15.59 7.01 -26.50
C ASN A 91 15.01 8.43 -26.40
N SER A 92 15.50 9.26 -25.46
CA SER A 92 15.03 10.64 -25.30
C SER A 92 15.48 11.53 -26.48
N PRO A 93 14.81 12.65 -26.71
CA PRO A 93 15.24 13.64 -27.69
C PRO A 93 16.50 14.42 -27.25
N ASP A 94 16.99 14.22 -26.02
CA ASP A 94 18.06 14.98 -25.41
C ASP A 94 19.41 14.29 -25.55
N GLN A 95 20.48 15.06 -25.71
CA GLN A 95 21.84 14.56 -25.51
C GLN A 95 22.17 14.56 -24.03
N LEU A 96 22.78 13.47 -23.53
CA LEU A 96 23.09 13.31 -22.12
C LEU A 96 24.59 13.48 -21.86
N PRO A 97 25.04 14.65 -21.34
CA PRO A 97 26.45 14.89 -21.06
C PRO A 97 26.95 14.15 -19.79
N TYR A 98 26.05 13.63 -19.01
CA TYR A 98 26.33 12.81 -17.83
C TYR A 98 25.22 11.79 -17.61
N LEU A 99 25.56 10.74 -16.86
CA LEU A 99 24.67 9.66 -16.47
C LEU A 99 24.64 9.54 -14.95
N TRP A 100 23.51 9.08 -14.39
CA TRP A 100 23.38 8.84 -12.97
C TRP A 100 23.05 7.39 -12.67
N LEU A 101 23.72 6.83 -11.65
CA LEU A 101 23.46 5.50 -11.12
C LEU A 101 23.05 5.60 -9.64
N GLN A 102 22.22 4.66 -9.22
CA GLN A 102 21.87 4.43 -7.81
C GLN A 102 22.87 3.44 -7.21
N LEU A 103 23.30 3.74 -6.00
CA LEU A 103 24.20 2.93 -5.19
C LEU A 103 23.57 2.70 -3.82
N ASP A 104 22.43 1.98 -3.77
CA ASP A 104 21.56 1.91 -2.59
C ASP A 104 22.28 1.37 -1.34
N GLN A 105 23.19 0.41 -1.47
CA GLN A 105 23.96 -0.12 -0.35
C GLN A 105 24.79 0.94 0.37
N ASN A 106 25.08 2.08 -0.29
CA ASN A 106 25.81 3.17 0.35
C ASN A 106 25.01 3.87 1.48
N THR A 107 23.71 3.61 1.61
CA THR A 107 22.94 4.02 2.79
C THR A 107 23.55 3.52 4.10
N PHE A 108 24.28 2.37 4.06
CA PHE A 108 24.94 1.76 5.21
C PHE A 108 26.36 2.29 5.46
N LYS A 109 26.88 3.19 4.62
CA LYS A 109 28.21 3.81 4.86
C LYS A 109 28.16 4.73 6.07
N ASP A 110 29.26 4.80 6.80
CA ASP A 110 29.41 5.80 7.84
C ASP A 110 29.37 7.21 7.25
N GLY A 111 28.60 8.09 7.87
CA GLY A 111 28.37 9.45 7.39
C GLY A 111 27.38 9.56 6.23
N SER A 112 26.73 8.48 5.80
CA SER A 112 25.64 8.56 4.80
C SER A 112 24.48 9.42 5.33
N ARG A 113 23.76 10.07 4.41
CA ARG A 113 22.57 10.86 4.76
C ARG A 113 21.52 9.97 5.42
N GLY A 114 21.29 8.76 4.90
CA GLY A 114 20.36 7.79 5.49
C GLY A 114 20.66 7.52 6.95
N LYS A 115 21.91 7.23 7.33
CA LYS A 115 22.31 7.05 8.74
C LYS A 115 22.12 8.29 9.62
N GLN A 116 22.24 9.49 9.04
CA GLN A 116 22.12 10.74 9.79
C GLN A 116 20.66 11.10 10.08
N ILE A 117 19.73 10.82 9.15
CA ILE A 117 18.34 11.25 9.25
C ILE A 117 17.40 10.16 9.77
N THR A 118 17.75 8.88 9.59
CA THR A 118 16.90 7.76 10.00
C THR A 118 17.10 7.47 11.48
N PRO A 119 16.06 7.51 12.31
CA PRO A 119 16.17 7.17 13.73
C PRO A 119 16.71 5.74 13.91
N SER A 120 17.55 5.54 14.93
CA SER A 120 18.20 4.24 15.20
C SER A 120 17.23 3.06 15.45
N LYS A 121 15.97 3.36 15.78
CA LYS A 121 14.90 2.37 16.00
C LYS A 121 13.96 2.23 14.80
N SER A 122 14.18 2.99 13.74
CA SER A 122 13.40 2.89 12.51
C SER A 122 13.60 1.53 11.85
N ARG A 123 12.55 0.99 11.23
CA ARG A 123 12.64 -0.20 10.38
C ARG A 123 13.53 0.03 9.15
N TYR A 124 13.69 1.26 8.72
CA TYR A 124 14.57 1.66 7.62
C TYR A 124 16.02 1.89 8.05
N GLY A 125 16.31 1.87 9.35
CA GLY A 125 17.65 1.93 9.90
C GLY A 125 18.30 0.54 10.05
N ALA A 126 19.53 0.50 10.52
CA ALA A 126 20.22 -0.75 10.88
C ALA A 126 19.79 -1.29 12.25
N GLN A 127 18.61 -0.93 12.75
CA GLN A 127 17.96 -1.34 14.01
C GLN A 127 18.90 -1.38 15.25
N GLY A 128 19.84 -0.44 15.32
CA GLY A 128 20.83 -0.36 16.40
C GLY A 128 22.08 -1.22 16.18
N GLU A 129 22.19 -1.92 15.06
CA GLU A 129 23.40 -2.63 14.68
C GLU A 129 24.54 -1.64 14.38
N LYS A 130 25.72 -1.87 14.98
CA LYS A 130 26.93 -1.14 14.63
C LYS A 130 27.51 -1.70 13.32
N PHE A 131 26.80 -1.45 12.22
CA PHE A 131 27.19 -1.93 10.90
C PHE A 131 27.66 -0.75 10.06
N SER A 132 28.85 -0.86 9.46
CA SER A 132 29.36 0.01 8.43
C SER A 132 29.54 -0.79 7.16
N GLY A 133 28.77 -0.45 6.14
CA GLY A 133 28.73 -1.19 4.87
C GLY A 133 28.83 -0.26 3.67
N GLY A 134 28.13 -0.62 2.62
CA GLY A 134 28.09 0.11 1.34
C GLY A 134 29.00 -0.50 0.29
N TYR A 135 28.85 -0.04 -0.95
CA TYR A 135 29.65 -0.54 -2.05
C TYR A 135 31.11 -0.13 -1.95
N GLU A 136 32.00 -1.10 -2.16
CA GLU A 136 33.36 -0.91 -2.62
C GLU A 136 33.35 -0.98 -4.16
N ILE A 137 33.43 0.14 -4.84
CA ILE A 137 33.52 0.20 -6.31
C ILE A 137 35.00 0.05 -6.68
N LYS A 138 35.33 -1.02 -7.42
CA LYS A 138 36.73 -1.39 -7.73
C LYS A 138 37.17 -0.94 -9.10
N ASN A 139 36.28 -1.00 -10.08
CA ASN A 139 36.59 -0.70 -11.47
C ASN A 139 35.35 -0.18 -12.18
N VAL A 140 35.53 0.86 -12.99
CA VAL A 140 34.47 1.40 -13.84
C VAL A 140 35.05 1.57 -15.24
N ILE A 141 34.38 0.98 -16.22
CA ILE A 141 34.73 1.10 -17.65
C ILE A 141 33.49 1.60 -18.37
N VAL A 142 33.65 2.64 -19.17
CA VAL A 142 32.60 3.18 -20.02
C VAL A 142 32.99 3.02 -21.47
N SER A 143 32.14 2.44 -22.32
CA SER A 143 32.44 2.17 -23.71
C SER A 143 31.25 2.37 -24.63
N LYS A 144 31.53 2.64 -25.90
CA LYS A 144 30.61 2.58 -27.03
C LYS A 144 31.12 1.55 -28.04
N LYS A 145 30.34 1.29 -29.10
CA LYS A 145 30.81 0.44 -30.22
C LYS A 145 32.14 0.90 -30.83
N SER A 146 32.43 2.18 -30.74
CA SER A 146 33.68 2.81 -31.23
C SER A 146 34.89 2.60 -30.32
N GLY A 147 34.73 2.05 -29.14
CA GLY A 147 35.78 1.86 -28.13
C GLY A 147 35.46 2.54 -26.79
N ASP A 148 36.49 2.60 -25.94
CA ASP A 148 36.37 3.18 -24.60
C ASP A 148 36.11 4.69 -24.65
N VAL A 149 35.25 5.17 -23.75
CA VAL A 149 34.85 6.55 -23.60
C VAL A 149 35.57 7.16 -22.40
N LYS A 150 36.19 8.33 -22.57
CA LYS A 150 36.76 9.09 -21.47
C LYS A 150 35.65 9.68 -20.60
N PHE A 151 35.80 9.61 -19.30
CA PHE A 151 34.84 10.11 -18.33
C PHE A 151 35.53 10.49 -17.01
N THR A 152 34.79 11.24 -16.19
CA THR A 152 35.09 11.39 -14.76
C THR A 152 33.88 10.96 -13.95
N SER A 153 34.07 10.51 -12.72
CA SER A 153 32.98 10.10 -11.88
C SER A 153 33.04 10.70 -10.48
N VAL A 154 31.87 10.92 -9.88
CA VAL A 154 31.71 11.39 -8.50
C VAL A 154 30.67 10.53 -7.82
N ILE A 155 30.99 10.00 -6.65
CA ILE A 155 30.04 9.32 -5.77
C ILE A 155 29.58 10.32 -4.70
N GLU A 156 28.30 10.54 -4.65
CA GLU A 156 27.63 11.38 -3.67
C GLU A 156 26.55 10.58 -2.98
N ASP A 157 26.82 10.15 -1.73
CA ASP A 157 25.91 9.35 -0.92
C ASP A 157 25.52 8.05 -1.65
N THR A 158 24.24 7.83 -1.91
CA THR A 158 23.70 6.65 -2.60
C THR A 158 23.62 6.82 -4.12
N ARG A 159 24.43 7.72 -4.73
CA ARG A 159 24.41 8.00 -6.17
C ARG A 159 25.81 8.13 -6.73
N MET A 160 25.93 7.78 -8.01
CA MET A 160 27.16 7.98 -8.79
C MET A 160 26.84 8.76 -10.06
N GLN A 161 27.53 9.87 -10.28
CA GLN A 161 27.50 10.61 -11.54
C GLN A 161 28.68 10.20 -12.40
N ILE A 162 28.43 9.86 -13.67
CA ILE A 162 29.43 9.62 -14.70
C ILE A 162 29.34 10.78 -15.68
N ARG A 163 30.38 11.60 -15.77
CA ARG A 163 30.47 12.77 -16.66
C ARG A 163 31.25 12.37 -17.89
N LEU A 164 30.59 12.39 -19.03
CA LEU A 164 31.14 11.94 -20.30
C LEU A 164 31.93 13.04 -20.99
N ASP A 165 33.08 12.73 -21.58
CA ASP A 165 33.84 13.67 -22.42
C ASP A 165 33.06 14.12 -23.65
N GLN A 166 32.32 13.17 -24.24
CA GLN A 166 31.35 13.41 -25.32
C GLN A 166 29.97 12.96 -24.87
N PRO A 167 28.92 13.78 -25.00
CA PRO A 167 27.57 13.41 -24.62
C PRO A 167 27.09 12.10 -25.28
N LEU A 168 26.27 11.36 -24.57
CA LEU A 168 25.49 10.29 -25.18
C LEU A 168 24.43 10.92 -26.10
N GLY A 169 24.41 10.52 -27.36
CA GLY A 169 23.49 11.06 -28.36
C GLY A 169 22.03 10.76 -28.03
N ALA A 170 21.12 11.56 -28.62
CA ALA A 170 19.68 11.39 -28.54
C ALA A 170 19.17 10.23 -29.42
N ASN A 171 17.87 9.89 -29.26
CA ASN A 171 17.09 9.09 -30.20
C ASN A 171 17.71 7.70 -30.52
N GLY A 172 18.18 7.01 -29.47
CA GLY A 172 18.58 5.62 -29.58
C GLY A 172 20.09 5.34 -29.53
N ASP A 173 20.93 6.35 -29.20
CA ASP A 173 22.35 6.11 -28.95
C ASP A 173 22.55 5.22 -27.71
N VAL A 174 23.62 4.42 -27.74
CA VAL A 174 23.86 3.35 -26.76
C VAL A 174 25.25 3.50 -26.15
N ILE A 175 25.31 3.32 -24.83
CA ILE A 175 26.53 3.26 -24.05
C ILE A 175 26.54 2.04 -23.16
N THR A 176 27.71 1.46 -22.93
CA THR A 176 27.91 0.33 -22.02
C THR A 176 28.75 0.78 -20.84
N ILE A 177 28.34 0.42 -19.62
CA ILE A 177 29.08 0.68 -18.40
C ILE A 177 29.32 -0.64 -17.68
N LYS A 178 30.56 -0.96 -17.40
CA LYS A 178 30.94 -2.11 -16.57
C LYS A 178 31.45 -1.61 -15.22
N ILE A 179 30.94 -2.22 -14.14
CA ILE A 179 31.33 -1.89 -12.77
C ILE A 179 31.59 -3.16 -12.00
N ASP A 180 32.82 -3.27 -11.42
CA ASP A 180 33.16 -4.31 -10.47
C ASP A 180 32.97 -3.75 -9.06
N TYR A 181 32.26 -4.52 -8.19
CA TYR A 181 31.88 -4.07 -6.87
C TYR A 181 31.91 -5.17 -5.83
N ALA A 182 31.93 -4.77 -4.56
CA ALA A 182 31.74 -5.67 -3.42
C ALA A 182 30.97 -4.93 -2.32
N TYR A 183 30.28 -5.68 -1.46
CA TYR A 183 29.71 -5.17 -0.22
C TYR A 183 29.43 -6.30 0.76
N VAL A 184 29.43 -5.98 2.06
CA VAL A 184 29.06 -6.92 3.13
C VAL A 184 27.56 -6.85 3.33
N VAL A 185 26.89 -8.01 3.36
CA VAL A 185 25.46 -8.13 3.62
C VAL A 185 25.20 -7.85 5.10
N PRO A 186 24.38 -6.85 5.47
CA PRO A 186 24.01 -6.61 6.85
C PRO A 186 23.13 -7.74 7.39
N LYS A 187 23.06 -7.87 8.69
CA LYS A 187 22.07 -8.77 9.32
C LYS A 187 20.65 -8.28 9.05
N GLU A 188 20.46 -6.98 9.24
CA GLU A 188 19.21 -6.29 8.94
C GLU A 188 19.52 -5.06 8.06
N GLY A 189 19.01 -5.03 6.84
CA GLY A 189 19.36 -4.02 5.83
C GLY A 189 18.15 -3.21 5.41
N SER A 190 17.66 -2.33 6.26
CA SER A 190 16.56 -1.41 5.97
C SER A 190 15.30 -2.11 5.45
N ASP A 191 15.04 -3.33 5.95
CA ASP A 191 13.92 -4.18 5.54
C ASP A 191 13.94 -4.57 4.03
N ARG A 192 15.09 -4.51 3.37
CA ARG A 192 15.27 -4.80 1.93
C ARG A 192 16.20 -5.98 1.64
N THR A 193 17.26 -6.09 2.41
CA THR A 193 18.28 -7.13 2.27
C THR A 193 18.70 -7.60 3.65
N GLY A 194 19.34 -8.77 3.75
CA GLY A 194 19.81 -9.22 5.05
C GLY A 194 20.10 -10.71 5.10
N HIS A 195 20.48 -11.18 6.29
CA HIS A 195 20.64 -12.62 6.52
C HIS A 195 19.98 -13.05 7.83
N LEU A 196 19.42 -14.26 7.82
CA LEU A 196 18.66 -14.87 8.92
C LEU A 196 19.33 -16.18 9.35
N THR A 197 19.69 -16.28 10.61
CA THR A 197 20.16 -17.56 11.20
C THR A 197 18.95 -18.46 11.50
N THR A 198 18.92 -19.63 10.88
CA THR A 198 17.93 -20.68 11.15
C THR A 198 18.58 -21.91 11.77
N LYS A 199 17.77 -22.89 12.19
CA LYS A 199 18.25 -24.15 12.77
C LYS A 199 19.25 -24.88 11.85
N ASN A 200 19.07 -24.78 10.52
CA ASN A 200 19.82 -25.54 9.53
C ASN A 200 20.81 -24.69 8.71
N GLY A 201 20.96 -23.42 9.03
CA GLY A 201 21.92 -22.50 8.39
C GLY A 201 21.36 -21.12 8.13
N GLU A 202 22.19 -20.27 7.51
CA GLU A 202 21.82 -18.91 7.15
C GLU A 202 20.93 -18.86 5.90
N ILE A 203 19.97 -17.94 5.89
CA ILE A 203 19.25 -17.51 4.70
C ILE A 203 19.73 -16.12 4.34
N PHE A 204 20.24 -15.95 3.14
CA PHE A 204 20.59 -14.66 2.56
C PHE A 204 19.46 -14.21 1.64
N ALA A 205 18.87 -13.06 1.94
CA ALA A 205 17.94 -12.35 1.06
C ALA A 205 18.66 -11.14 0.48
N ILE A 206 18.84 -11.11 -0.82
CA ILE A 206 19.74 -10.18 -1.50
C ILE A 206 18.97 -9.36 -2.52
N ALA A 207 18.82 -8.07 -2.22
CA ALA A 207 18.15 -7.11 -3.07
C ALA A 207 18.90 -5.77 -3.09
N GLN A 208 18.60 -4.92 -4.09
CA GLN A 208 19.31 -3.64 -4.29
C GLN A 208 20.83 -3.84 -4.30
N TRP A 209 21.29 -4.91 -4.96
CA TRP A 209 22.58 -5.55 -4.78
C TRP A 209 23.60 -5.23 -5.89
N PHE A 210 23.21 -4.45 -6.87
CA PHE A 210 24.07 -3.99 -7.97
C PHE A 210 23.81 -2.53 -8.31
N PRO A 211 24.79 -1.76 -8.82
CA PRO A 211 24.59 -0.42 -9.32
C PRO A 211 23.53 -0.36 -10.43
N ARG A 212 22.52 0.50 -10.31
CA ARG A 212 21.39 0.62 -11.24
C ARG A 212 21.32 2.01 -11.86
N MET A 213 20.86 2.12 -13.12
CA MET A 213 20.61 3.42 -13.75
C MET A 213 19.47 4.15 -13.05
N CYS A 214 19.63 5.45 -12.82
CA CYS A 214 18.52 6.33 -12.51
C CYS A 214 17.64 6.50 -13.75
N VAL A 215 16.33 6.74 -13.54
CA VAL A 215 15.41 7.07 -14.63
C VAL A 215 15.68 8.47 -15.15
N TYR A 216 15.71 8.63 -16.47
CA TYR A 216 15.62 9.90 -17.17
C TYR A 216 14.30 9.95 -17.90
N ASP A 217 13.37 10.81 -17.42
CA ASP A 217 12.00 10.88 -17.93
C ASP A 217 11.64 12.24 -18.56
N ASP A 218 10.48 12.29 -19.20
CA ASP A 218 9.92 13.48 -19.86
C ASP A 218 9.30 14.49 -18.86
N VAL A 219 9.33 14.19 -17.55
CA VAL A 219 8.69 15.01 -16.51
C VAL A 219 9.70 15.97 -15.85
N ILE A 220 10.85 15.42 -15.42
CA ILE A 220 11.89 16.19 -14.71
C ILE A 220 13.31 15.90 -15.20
N GLY A 221 13.48 15.08 -16.24
CA GLY A 221 14.78 14.57 -16.65
C GLY A 221 15.31 13.53 -15.66
N TRP A 222 16.53 13.70 -15.13
CA TRP A 222 17.13 12.76 -14.18
C TRP A 222 16.41 12.73 -12.82
N ASN A 223 16.01 11.55 -12.40
CA ASN A 223 15.43 11.27 -11.09
C ASN A 223 16.52 10.75 -10.15
N THR A 224 17.08 11.64 -9.35
CA THR A 224 18.28 11.41 -8.54
C THR A 224 18.07 11.57 -7.04
N LEU A 225 16.85 11.35 -6.53
CA LEU A 225 16.64 11.35 -5.08
C LEU A 225 17.53 10.27 -4.43
N PRO A 226 18.25 10.60 -3.36
CA PRO A 226 19.04 9.62 -2.64
C PRO A 226 18.14 8.54 -2.03
N TYR A 227 18.68 7.35 -1.82
CA TYR A 227 17.97 6.26 -1.16
C TYR A 227 18.13 6.36 0.36
N TRP A 228 17.02 6.45 1.08
CA TRP A 228 16.98 6.54 2.55
C TRP A 228 16.12 5.46 3.21
N GLY A 229 15.49 4.62 2.43
CA GLY A 229 14.72 3.46 2.88
C GLY A 229 13.21 3.61 2.76
N GLY A 230 12.62 4.79 3.02
CA GLY A 230 11.17 5.00 2.94
C GLY A 230 10.64 5.06 1.51
N GLY A 231 11.35 5.72 0.60
CA GLY A 231 11.04 5.74 -0.83
C GLY A 231 11.73 4.57 -1.55
N GLU A 232 10.98 3.71 -2.22
CA GLU A 232 11.48 2.42 -2.71
C GLU A 232 12.13 2.51 -4.09
N PHE A 233 11.36 2.35 -5.17
CA PHE A 233 11.92 2.19 -6.51
C PHE A 233 11.56 3.31 -7.46
N TYR A 234 12.48 3.62 -8.36
CA TYR A 234 12.21 4.22 -9.66
C TYR A 234 13.35 3.84 -10.59
N CYS A 235 13.14 2.80 -11.40
CA CYS A 235 14.16 2.19 -12.23
C CYS A 235 13.65 1.99 -13.66
N GLU A 236 14.57 2.06 -14.64
CA GLU A 236 14.28 1.79 -16.04
C GLU A 236 14.01 0.31 -16.30
N TYR A 237 13.18 0.02 -17.28
CA TYR A 237 12.91 -1.34 -17.73
C TYR A 237 13.99 -1.85 -18.70
N GLY A 238 14.27 -3.14 -18.62
CA GLY A 238 15.15 -3.85 -19.54
C GLY A 238 15.21 -5.34 -19.25
N ASP A 239 16.07 -6.05 -19.96
CA ASP A 239 16.34 -7.45 -19.72
C ASP A 239 17.49 -7.60 -18.72
N ILE A 240 17.33 -8.47 -17.73
CA ILE A 240 18.34 -8.71 -16.70
C ILE A 240 18.74 -10.18 -16.76
N ASN A 241 19.99 -10.43 -17.12
CA ASN A 241 20.62 -11.73 -17.01
C ASN A 241 21.57 -11.69 -15.80
N PHE A 242 21.49 -12.69 -14.93
CA PHE A 242 22.41 -12.76 -13.80
C PHE A 242 22.81 -14.19 -13.46
N ALA A 243 24.02 -14.33 -12.93
CA ALA A 243 24.58 -15.60 -12.53
C ALA A 243 25.15 -15.50 -11.11
N ILE A 244 24.63 -16.32 -10.20
CA ILE A 244 25.01 -16.34 -8.78
C ILE A 244 25.80 -17.60 -8.48
N THR A 245 27.03 -17.43 -8.04
CA THR A 245 27.88 -18.52 -7.54
C THR A 245 27.79 -18.56 -6.02
N ALA A 246 27.32 -19.67 -5.47
CA ALA A 246 27.14 -19.90 -4.04
C ALA A 246 27.64 -21.30 -3.64
N PRO A 247 27.80 -21.61 -2.34
CA PRO A 247 28.15 -22.97 -1.90
C PRO A 247 27.18 -24.00 -2.49
N ALA A 248 27.69 -25.18 -2.88
CA ALA A 248 26.85 -26.19 -3.52
C ALA A 248 25.79 -26.79 -2.60
N SER A 249 25.95 -26.65 -1.29
CA SER A 249 24.94 -26.98 -0.27
C SER A 249 23.71 -26.10 -0.35
N HIS A 250 23.82 -24.88 -0.91
CA HIS A 250 22.73 -23.93 -1.03
C HIS A 250 21.79 -24.24 -2.20
N ILE A 251 20.53 -23.84 -2.05
CA ILE A 251 19.61 -23.57 -3.13
C ILE A 251 19.58 -22.07 -3.31
N VAL A 252 19.66 -21.61 -4.54
CA VAL A 252 19.50 -20.19 -4.90
C VAL A 252 18.20 -20.03 -5.67
N MET A 253 17.33 -19.12 -5.24
CA MET A 253 16.13 -18.72 -5.97
C MET A 253 16.25 -17.24 -6.35
N GLY A 254 15.84 -16.89 -7.56
CA GLY A 254 15.99 -15.54 -8.10
C GLY A 254 14.86 -15.11 -9.01
N SER A 255 14.85 -13.82 -9.34
CA SER A 255 13.95 -13.23 -10.31
C SER A 255 14.00 -13.90 -11.67
N GLY A 256 12.86 -14.19 -12.27
CA GLY A 256 12.77 -14.69 -13.65
C GLY A 256 12.92 -16.19 -13.80
N GLU A 257 13.49 -16.64 -14.90
CA GLU A 257 13.63 -18.05 -15.26
C GLU A 257 14.99 -18.62 -14.82
N LEU A 258 14.98 -19.79 -14.17
CA LEU A 258 16.19 -20.57 -13.92
C LEU A 258 16.60 -21.28 -15.22
N LEU A 259 17.74 -20.88 -15.80
CA LEU A 259 18.19 -21.34 -17.12
C LEU A 259 18.93 -22.67 -17.10
N ASN A 260 19.53 -23.06 -15.95
CA ASN A 260 20.39 -24.24 -15.85
C ASN A 260 20.01 -25.20 -14.73
N PRO A 261 18.73 -25.61 -14.59
CA PRO A 261 18.30 -26.48 -13.50
C PRO A 261 19.04 -27.82 -13.46
N ALA A 262 19.43 -28.37 -14.60
CA ALA A 262 20.17 -29.63 -14.69
C ALA A 262 21.60 -29.54 -14.13
N GLU A 263 22.19 -28.33 -14.04
CA GLU A 263 23.54 -28.13 -13.50
C GLU A 263 23.54 -27.98 -11.97
N VAL A 264 22.40 -27.55 -11.39
CA VAL A 264 22.29 -27.07 -9.99
C VAL A 264 21.41 -27.94 -9.10
N PHE A 265 20.48 -28.69 -9.67
CA PHE A 265 19.68 -29.69 -8.95
C PHE A 265 20.30 -31.09 -9.05
N THR A 266 19.98 -31.94 -8.05
CA THR A 266 20.25 -33.39 -8.18
C THR A 266 19.28 -34.00 -9.22
N PRO A 267 19.54 -35.19 -9.77
CA PRO A 267 18.64 -35.84 -10.73
C PRO A 267 17.19 -35.97 -10.20
N GLU A 268 17.01 -36.28 -8.91
CA GLU A 268 15.70 -36.41 -8.31
C GLU A 268 15.00 -35.04 -8.14
N GLN A 269 15.72 -34.01 -7.70
CA GLN A 269 15.20 -32.64 -7.63
C GLN A 269 14.81 -32.10 -9.02
N LEU A 270 15.63 -32.37 -10.04
CA LEU A 270 15.36 -31.99 -11.43
C LEU A 270 14.08 -32.68 -11.95
N LYS A 271 13.90 -33.97 -11.65
CA LYS A 271 12.68 -34.71 -11.99
C LYS A 271 11.44 -34.07 -11.36
N ARG A 272 11.50 -33.75 -10.06
CA ARG A 272 10.40 -33.09 -9.34
C ARG A 272 10.15 -31.66 -9.85
N TRP A 273 11.20 -30.89 -10.15
CA TRP A 273 11.11 -29.57 -10.76
C TRP A 273 10.37 -29.59 -12.09
N ASN A 274 10.68 -30.58 -12.95
CA ASN A 274 10.00 -30.73 -14.23
C ASN A 274 8.56 -31.25 -14.05
N ALA A 275 8.28 -32.05 -13.04
CA ALA A 275 6.92 -32.46 -12.70
C ALA A 275 6.06 -31.30 -12.23
N ALA A 276 6.60 -30.40 -11.41
CA ALA A 276 5.90 -29.21 -10.89
C ALA A 276 5.41 -28.28 -12.01
N LYS A 277 6.14 -28.17 -13.12
CA LYS A 277 5.72 -27.37 -14.29
C LYS A 277 4.42 -27.86 -14.93
N ASN A 278 4.02 -29.10 -14.64
CA ASN A 278 2.83 -29.75 -15.18
C ASN A 278 1.78 -30.13 -14.12
N SER A 279 2.06 -29.85 -12.85
CA SER A 279 1.17 -30.19 -11.71
C SER A 279 0.43 -28.94 -11.22
N ASP A 280 -0.88 -29.07 -11.04
CA ASP A 280 -1.67 -28.06 -10.35
C ASP A 280 -1.55 -28.17 -8.82
N GLU A 281 -1.13 -29.34 -8.34
CA GLU A 281 -0.87 -29.62 -6.93
C GLU A 281 0.59 -29.33 -6.58
N THR A 282 0.84 -28.99 -5.31
CA THR A 282 2.19 -28.74 -4.80
C THR A 282 3.09 -29.98 -4.95
N VAL A 283 4.25 -29.77 -5.56
CA VAL A 283 5.31 -30.78 -5.67
C VAL A 283 6.48 -30.35 -4.79
N HIS A 284 6.90 -31.21 -3.86
CA HIS A 284 8.05 -30.99 -3.00
C HIS A 284 9.33 -31.25 -3.78
N ILE A 285 10.04 -30.18 -4.19
CA ILE A 285 11.31 -30.27 -4.92
C ILE A 285 12.42 -30.73 -3.98
N ARG A 286 12.49 -30.13 -2.79
CA ARG A 286 13.33 -30.53 -1.65
C ARG A 286 12.48 -30.54 -0.40
N SER A 287 12.26 -31.73 0.14
CA SER A 287 11.45 -31.94 1.33
C SER A 287 12.18 -31.52 2.61
N GLU A 288 11.44 -31.41 3.72
CA GLU A 288 11.98 -31.10 5.05
C GLU A 288 13.07 -32.13 5.47
N ALA A 289 12.82 -33.42 5.24
CA ALA A 289 13.77 -34.48 5.56
C ALA A 289 15.08 -34.37 4.78
N GLU A 290 15.02 -33.83 3.57
CA GLU A 290 16.21 -33.65 2.72
C GLU A 290 17.07 -32.43 3.09
N VAL A 291 16.57 -31.52 3.95
CA VAL A 291 17.33 -30.30 4.36
C VAL A 291 18.63 -30.67 5.08
N THR A 292 18.63 -31.70 5.90
CA THR A 292 19.80 -32.16 6.65
C THR A 292 20.55 -33.34 5.98
N ASP A 293 20.05 -33.85 4.84
CA ASP A 293 20.69 -34.92 4.09
C ASP A 293 21.73 -34.34 3.12
N PRO A 294 23.06 -34.61 3.34
CA PRO A 294 24.11 -34.15 2.43
C PRO A 294 23.92 -34.62 0.99
N LYS A 295 23.33 -35.81 0.80
CA LYS A 295 23.07 -36.39 -0.53
C LYS A 295 21.99 -35.65 -1.31
N SER A 296 21.22 -34.78 -0.64
CA SER A 296 20.21 -33.94 -1.29
C SER A 296 20.79 -32.79 -2.12
N ARG A 297 22.12 -32.64 -2.16
CA ARG A 297 22.81 -31.61 -2.95
C ARG A 297 23.95 -32.24 -3.78
N PRO A 298 24.31 -31.64 -4.94
CA PRO A 298 25.46 -32.08 -5.73
C PRO A 298 26.76 -32.01 -4.95
N GLU A 299 27.61 -33.02 -5.12
CA GLU A 299 28.96 -33.08 -4.49
C GLU A 299 29.94 -32.14 -5.21
N LYS A 300 29.83 -30.86 -4.96
CA LYS A 300 30.70 -29.78 -5.47
C LYS A 300 30.98 -28.77 -4.38
N ALA A 301 32.05 -27.98 -4.53
CA ALA A 301 32.30 -26.87 -3.60
C ALA A 301 31.30 -25.71 -3.80
N LYS A 302 31.11 -25.33 -5.04
CA LYS A 302 30.20 -24.24 -5.44
C LYS A 302 29.40 -24.62 -6.68
N LEU A 303 28.24 -23.96 -6.83
CA LEU A 303 27.38 -24.01 -8.02
C LEU A 303 27.06 -22.60 -8.50
N THR A 304 26.93 -22.46 -9.81
CA THR A 304 26.51 -21.18 -10.43
C THR A 304 25.09 -21.33 -10.97
N TRP A 305 24.17 -20.52 -10.42
CA TRP A 305 22.77 -20.47 -10.78
C TRP A 305 22.56 -19.34 -11.77
N LYS A 306 21.99 -19.61 -12.94
CA LYS A 306 21.82 -18.65 -14.05
C LYS A 306 20.36 -18.30 -14.20
N TYR A 307 20.05 -17.01 -14.18
CA TYR A 307 18.70 -16.48 -14.27
C TYR A 307 18.57 -15.47 -15.41
N LYS A 308 17.35 -15.35 -15.94
CA LYS A 308 16.96 -14.31 -16.88
C LYS A 308 15.55 -13.83 -16.57
N ILE A 309 15.38 -12.52 -16.50
CA ILE A 309 14.08 -11.88 -16.47
C ILE A 309 14.00 -10.83 -17.59
N ILE A 310 12.86 -10.78 -18.30
CA ILE A 310 12.66 -9.92 -19.44
C ILE A 310 11.79 -8.73 -19.04
N ASN A 311 12.16 -7.55 -19.54
CA ASN A 311 11.40 -6.32 -19.36
C ASN A 311 11.06 -6.05 -17.89
N ALA A 312 12.05 -6.16 -17.03
CA ALA A 312 11.97 -5.92 -15.59
C ALA A 312 12.75 -4.66 -15.20
N ARG A 313 12.41 -4.09 -14.08
CA ARG A 313 13.06 -2.88 -13.56
C ARG A 313 14.07 -3.17 -12.45
N ASP A 314 14.06 -4.37 -11.92
CA ASP A 314 15.00 -4.85 -10.88
C ASP A 314 15.08 -6.39 -10.91
N ALA A 315 16.00 -6.95 -10.11
CA ALA A 315 16.11 -8.38 -9.86
C ALA A 315 16.67 -8.60 -8.45
N ALA A 316 16.17 -9.63 -7.77
CA ALA A 316 16.63 -10.06 -6.46
C ALA A 316 16.84 -11.56 -6.41
N TRP A 317 17.49 -12.03 -5.36
CA TRP A 317 17.72 -13.46 -5.15
C TRP A 317 17.89 -13.80 -3.66
N ALA A 318 17.67 -15.07 -3.34
CA ALA A 318 17.92 -15.60 -2.02
C ALA A 318 18.74 -16.89 -2.11
N SER A 319 19.55 -17.17 -1.08
CA SER A 319 20.45 -18.32 -1.04
C SER A 319 20.46 -18.93 0.35
N SER A 320 20.27 -20.26 0.43
CA SER A 320 20.34 -20.97 1.71
C SER A 320 20.52 -22.47 1.54
N LYS A 321 21.22 -23.08 2.50
CA LYS A 321 21.20 -24.54 2.67
C LYS A 321 19.98 -25.04 3.45
N SER A 322 19.23 -24.15 4.13
CA SER A 322 18.08 -24.51 4.97
C SER A 322 16.73 -24.51 4.25
N PHE A 323 16.69 -24.21 2.97
CA PHE A 323 15.42 -24.18 2.24
C PHE A 323 14.78 -25.56 2.05
N VAL A 324 13.55 -25.71 2.50
CA VAL A 324 12.52 -26.55 1.88
C VAL A 324 12.11 -25.84 0.60
N LEU A 325 11.86 -26.56 -0.48
CA LEU A 325 11.52 -25.98 -1.78
C LEU A 325 10.32 -26.69 -2.37
N ASP A 326 9.27 -25.97 -2.61
CA ASP A 326 8.02 -26.45 -3.16
C ASP A 326 7.65 -25.67 -4.44
N ALA A 327 6.93 -26.32 -5.38
CA ALA A 327 6.49 -25.65 -6.58
C ALA A 327 5.21 -26.27 -7.17
N ALA A 328 4.45 -25.46 -7.94
CA ALA A 328 3.32 -25.89 -8.74
C ALA A 328 3.12 -24.98 -9.96
N ARG A 329 2.43 -25.48 -10.96
CA ARG A 329 2.07 -24.73 -12.17
C ARG A 329 1.07 -23.61 -11.85
N ILE A 330 1.32 -22.42 -12.44
CA ILE A 330 0.36 -21.32 -12.54
C ILE A 330 -0.31 -21.38 -13.91
N ASN A 331 -1.64 -21.24 -13.97
CA ASN A 331 -2.44 -21.21 -15.18
C ASN A 331 -2.83 -19.77 -15.53
N LEU A 332 -2.27 -19.22 -16.60
CA LEU A 332 -2.53 -17.86 -17.02
C LEU A 332 -3.69 -17.79 -18.04
N PRO A 333 -4.43 -16.67 -18.10
CA PRO A 333 -5.61 -16.52 -18.98
C PRO A 333 -5.33 -16.78 -20.47
N SER A 334 -4.15 -16.42 -20.98
CA SER A 334 -3.75 -16.69 -22.35
C SER A 334 -3.47 -18.16 -22.68
N GLY A 335 -3.49 -19.04 -21.66
CA GLY A 335 -3.05 -20.43 -21.78
C GLY A 335 -1.56 -20.65 -21.52
N LYS A 336 -0.76 -19.58 -21.41
CA LYS A 336 0.63 -19.67 -20.94
C LYS A 336 0.70 -20.25 -19.53
N LYS A 337 1.87 -20.79 -19.19
CA LYS A 337 2.13 -21.37 -17.88
C LYS A 337 3.29 -20.63 -17.24
N SER A 338 3.19 -20.39 -15.94
CA SER A 338 4.27 -19.96 -15.06
C SER A 338 4.44 -20.96 -13.93
N LEU A 339 5.43 -20.77 -13.08
CA LEU A 339 5.72 -21.65 -11.96
C LEU A 339 5.64 -20.87 -10.64
N ALA A 340 4.73 -21.27 -9.75
CA ALA A 340 4.71 -20.85 -8.36
C ALA A 340 5.79 -21.62 -7.59
N VAL A 341 6.60 -20.93 -6.81
CA VAL A 341 7.66 -21.51 -5.98
C VAL A 341 7.60 -20.93 -4.58
N SER A 342 7.83 -21.76 -3.57
CA SER A 342 7.99 -21.32 -2.18
C SER A 342 9.26 -21.91 -1.60
N ALA A 343 10.13 -21.05 -1.05
CA ALA A 343 11.39 -21.40 -0.41
C ALA A 343 11.36 -20.94 1.05
N GLN A 344 11.34 -21.87 2.00
CA GLN A 344 11.17 -21.57 3.42
C GLN A 344 12.10 -22.44 4.29
N PRO A 345 12.50 -21.97 5.50
CA PRO A 345 13.13 -22.85 6.47
C PRO A 345 12.12 -23.83 7.07
N VAL A 346 12.62 -24.93 7.61
CA VAL A 346 11.80 -25.97 8.27
C VAL A 346 10.88 -25.38 9.33
N GLU A 347 11.34 -24.38 10.07
CA GLU A 347 10.59 -23.66 11.11
C GLU A 347 9.33 -22.96 10.61
N SER A 348 9.29 -22.67 9.31
CA SER A 348 8.18 -21.98 8.64
C SER A 348 7.33 -22.92 7.77
N ASN A 349 7.61 -24.22 7.74
CA ASN A 349 7.02 -25.18 6.81
C ASN A 349 5.69 -25.77 7.32
N GLY A 350 5.01 -25.13 8.30
CA GLY A 350 3.74 -25.58 8.82
C GLY A 350 2.57 -25.39 7.85
N THR A 351 1.53 -26.24 8.00
CA THR A 351 0.28 -26.13 7.23
C THR A 351 -0.54 -24.87 7.55
N ASP A 352 -0.19 -24.17 8.62
CA ASP A 352 -0.70 -22.85 8.98
C ASP A 352 0.26 -21.70 8.57
N ALA A 353 1.29 -22.00 7.79
CA ALA A 353 2.33 -21.06 7.39
C ALA A 353 2.74 -21.29 5.91
N TYR A 354 4.03 -21.30 5.61
CA TYR A 354 4.56 -21.42 4.24
C TYR A 354 4.54 -22.84 3.66
N GLY A 355 4.13 -23.86 4.42
CA GLY A 355 3.74 -25.14 3.84
C GLY A 355 2.55 -25.04 2.86
N ARG A 356 1.78 -23.91 2.92
CA ARG A 356 0.78 -23.49 1.91
C ARG A 356 1.30 -22.40 0.96
N GLY A 357 2.59 -22.07 1.02
CA GLY A 357 3.14 -20.93 0.27
C GLY A 357 2.90 -21.03 -1.24
N VAL A 358 3.02 -22.21 -1.84
CA VAL A 358 2.74 -22.42 -3.27
C VAL A 358 1.28 -22.20 -3.61
N GLU A 359 0.35 -22.65 -2.76
CA GLU A 359 -1.10 -22.38 -2.91
C GLU A 359 -1.38 -20.88 -2.93
N TYR A 360 -0.79 -20.15 -1.98
CA TYR A 360 -0.95 -18.70 -1.87
C TYR A 360 -0.42 -17.98 -3.11
N VAL A 361 0.83 -18.26 -3.51
CA VAL A 361 1.46 -17.68 -4.71
C VAL A 361 0.61 -17.95 -5.96
N LYS A 362 0.25 -19.23 -6.19
CA LYS A 362 -0.53 -19.64 -7.37
C LYS A 362 -1.86 -18.89 -7.42
N THR A 363 -2.62 -18.89 -6.33
CA THR A 363 -3.95 -18.27 -6.29
C THR A 363 -3.88 -16.77 -6.49
N THR A 364 -2.93 -16.08 -5.85
CA THR A 364 -2.69 -14.65 -6.02
C THR A 364 -2.41 -14.29 -7.48
N ILE A 365 -1.45 -14.99 -8.12
CA ILE A 365 -1.05 -14.70 -9.51
C ILE A 365 -2.20 -14.99 -10.49
N GLU A 366 -2.91 -16.12 -10.34
CA GLU A 366 -4.05 -16.47 -11.19
C GLU A 366 -5.21 -15.48 -11.03
N HIS A 367 -5.49 -15.03 -9.78
CA HIS A 367 -6.53 -14.04 -9.50
C HIS A 367 -6.22 -12.70 -10.17
N TYR A 368 -5.06 -12.12 -9.92
CA TYR A 368 -4.69 -10.82 -10.47
C TYR A 368 -4.51 -10.85 -11.98
N SER A 369 -3.99 -11.96 -12.53
CA SER A 369 -3.88 -12.14 -13.98
C SER A 369 -5.23 -12.11 -14.68
N THR A 370 -6.25 -12.71 -14.07
CA THR A 370 -7.62 -12.74 -14.61
C THR A 370 -8.32 -11.39 -14.43
N LYS A 371 -8.11 -10.74 -13.27
CA LYS A 371 -8.87 -9.54 -12.90
C LYS A 371 -8.31 -8.28 -13.55
N TRP A 372 -6.97 -8.12 -13.61
CA TRP A 372 -6.32 -6.86 -13.94
C TRP A 372 -5.46 -6.91 -15.19
N PHE A 373 -4.39 -7.71 -15.18
CA PHE A 373 -3.43 -7.84 -16.27
C PHE A 373 -2.69 -9.17 -16.14
N GLU A 374 -2.41 -9.86 -17.23
CA GLU A 374 -1.74 -11.17 -17.18
C GLU A 374 -0.30 -11.06 -16.66
N TYR A 375 0.05 -11.93 -15.72
CA TYR A 375 1.40 -12.03 -15.13
C TYR A 375 2.46 -12.26 -16.23
N PRO A 376 3.52 -11.42 -16.30
CA PRO A 376 4.43 -11.46 -17.44
C PRO A 376 5.61 -12.42 -17.28
N TYR A 377 5.91 -12.85 -16.04
CA TYR A 377 7.14 -13.56 -15.75
C TYR A 377 6.98 -15.09 -15.71
N PRO A 378 8.05 -15.87 -15.99
CA PRO A 378 7.99 -17.34 -16.06
C PRO A 378 7.90 -18.02 -14.68
N MET A 379 8.30 -17.34 -13.61
CA MET A 379 8.19 -17.82 -12.23
C MET A 379 7.72 -16.73 -11.29
N ALA A 380 7.10 -17.16 -10.19
CA ALA A 380 6.73 -16.35 -9.04
C ALA A 380 7.25 -17.06 -7.78
N VAL A 381 8.26 -16.48 -7.15
CA VAL A 381 9.01 -17.10 -6.03
C VAL A 381 8.73 -16.37 -4.73
N ASN A 382 8.13 -17.04 -3.76
CA ASN A 382 8.08 -16.57 -2.38
C ASN A 382 9.29 -17.08 -1.59
N VAL A 383 9.94 -16.25 -0.79
CA VAL A 383 11.02 -16.61 0.12
C VAL A 383 10.68 -16.17 1.54
N ALA A 384 10.59 -17.11 2.47
CA ALA A 384 10.43 -16.82 3.89
C ALA A 384 11.78 -16.44 4.52
N THR A 385 11.89 -15.20 5.02
CA THR A 385 13.15 -14.61 5.52
C THR A 385 12.89 -13.65 6.70
N ASN A 386 13.92 -12.96 7.19
CA ASN A 386 13.80 -11.92 8.21
C ASN A 386 13.19 -10.59 7.72
N ILE A 387 13.06 -10.42 6.41
CA ILE A 387 12.43 -9.24 5.80
C ILE A 387 10.91 -9.38 5.98
N GLY A 388 10.26 -8.33 6.50
CA GLY A 388 8.85 -8.39 6.88
C GLY A 388 7.90 -8.55 5.71
N GLY A 389 8.19 -7.88 4.61
CA GLY A 389 7.52 -7.92 3.32
C GLY A 389 8.32 -7.06 2.36
N MET A 390 8.60 -7.58 1.14
CA MET A 390 9.31 -6.84 0.11
C MET A 390 9.16 -7.50 -1.25
N GLU A 391 8.83 -6.70 -2.24
CA GLU A 391 8.57 -7.11 -3.62
C GLU A 391 9.76 -6.87 -4.54
N TYR A 392 9.96 -7.80 -5.45
CA TYR A 392 10.84 -7.66 -6.62
C TYR A 392 10.22 -8.38 -7.82
N PRO A 393 10.57 -8.01 -9.08
CA PRO A 393 10.01 -8.70 -10.23
C PRO A 393 10.25 -10.21 -10.17
N GLY A 394 9.19 -10.99 -10.03
CA GLY A 394 9.24 -12.46 -10.03
C GLY A 394 9.69 -13.12 -8.74
N ILE A 395 10.08 -12.37 -7.70
CA ILE A 395 10.46 -12.89 -6.39
C ILE A 395 10.03 -11.92 -5.29
N VAL A 396 9.52 -12.45 -4.18
CA VAL A 396 9.13 -11.65 -3.01
C VAL A 396 9.76 -12.22 -1.74
N PHE A 397 10.05 -11.34 -0.78
CA PHE A 397 10.54 -11.70 0.54
C PHE A 397 9.42 -11.49 1.56
N CYS A 398 9.17 -12.50 2.40
CA CYS A 398 8.09 -12.50 3.38
C CYS A 398 8.61 -12.89 4.76
N GLY A 399 8.03 -12.31 5.80
CA GLY A 399 8.43 -12.57 7.18
C GLY A 399 8.26 -14.04 7.57
N TRP A 400 9.35 -14.74 7.88
CA TRP A 400 9.38 -16.19 8.13
C TRP A 400 8.50 -16.69 9.28
N LYS A 401 8.04 -15.79 10.16
CA LYS A 401 7.17 -16.11 11.30
C LYS A 401 5.68 -15.94 10.98
N ALA A 402 5.33 -15.44 9.79
CA ALA A 402 3.94 -15.21 9.43
C ALA A 402 3.16 -16.53 9.33
N LYS A 403 1.89 -16.48 9.76
CA LYS A 403 1.00 -17.64 9.82
C LYS A 403 -0.41 -17.25 9.42
N LYS A 404 -1.20 -18.23 8.95
CA LYS A 404 -2.63 -18.07 8.64
C LYS A 404 -2.87 -16.85 7.73
N GLY A 405 -3.81 -15.98 8.10
CA GLY A 405 -4.13 -14.77 7.37
C GLY A 405 -2.94 -13.81 7.21
N SER A 406 -1.95 -13.79 8.12
CA SER A 406 -0.74 -12.98 7.95
C SER A 406 0.20 -13.58 6.88
N ALA A 407 0.31 -14.90 6.77
CA ALA A 407 1.11 -15.54 5.71
C ALA A 407 0.46 -15.36 4.34
N TRP A 408 -0.87 -15.56 4.25
CA TRP A 408 -1.63 -15.21 3.05
C TRP A 408 -1.45 -13.74 2.69
N GLY A 409 -1.75 -12.85 3.65
CA GLY A 409 -1.78 -11.40 3.42
C GLY A 409 -0.44 -10.84 2.95
N VAL A 410 0.69 -11.28 3.51
CA VAL A 410 2.01 -10.82 3.05
C VAL A 410 2.33 -11.35 1.65
N ILE A 411 2.04 -12.61 1.32
CA ILE A 411 2.27 -13.14 -0.03
C ILE A 411 1.38 -12.45 -1.06
N ASP A 412 0.08 -12.26 -0.75
CA ASP A 412 -0.86 -11.57 -1.64
C ASP A 412 -0.48 -10.11 -1.86
N HIS A 413 0.01 -9.43 -0.81
CA HIS A 413 0.49 -8.06 -0.88
C HIS A 413 1.76 -7.96 -1.74
N GLU A 414 2.80 -8.72 -1.41
CA GLU A 414 4.08 -8.62 -2.13
C GLU A 414 3.96 -9.02 -3.60
N PHE A 415 3.12 -10.02 -3.93
CA PHE A 415 2.86 -10.32 -5.35
C PHE A 415 1.91 -9.34 -6.02
N GLY A 416 1.03 -8.65 -5.28
CA GLY A 416 0.20 -7.59 -5.81
C GLY A 416 1.04 -6.43 -6.37
N HIS A 417 2.20 -6.15 -5.76
CA HIS A 417 3.20 -5.22 -6.27
C HIS A 417 3.76 -5.59 -7.65
N THR A 418 3.58 -6.82 -8.12
CA THR A 418 3.87 -7.12 -9.54
C THR A 418 3.07 -6.22 -10.47
N TRP A 419 1.84 -5.84 -10.12
CA TRP A 419 1.01 -4.90 -10.89
C TRP A 419 1.39 -3.45 -10.61
N PHE A 420 1.65 -3.11 -9.34
CA PHE A 420 2.04 -1.78 -8.85
C PHE A 420 3.18 -1.94 -7.84
N PRO A 421 4.43 -1.60 -8.18
CA PRO A 421 4.90 -0.78 -9.29
C PRO A 421 5.60 -1.55 -10.42
N MET A 422 5.69 -2.90 -10.38
CA MET A 422 6.59 -3.62 -11.28
C MET A 422 6.12 -3.61 -12.73
N ILE A 423 4.80 -3.73 -13.00
CA ILE A 423 4.22 -3.58 -14.35
C ILE A 423 3.93 -2.11 -14.63
N VAL A 424 3.25 -1.40 -13.73
CA VAL A 424 2.93 0.03 -13.88
C VAL A 424 3.93 0.83 -13.07
N GLY A 425 5.02 1.25 -13.72
CA GLY A 425 6.25 1.75 -13.09
C GLY A 425 6.18 3.20 -12.63
N SER A 426 5.28 3.55 -11.71
CA SER A 426 5.23 4.87 -11.08
C SER A 426 6.50 5.22 -10.31
N ASN A 427 6.71 6.52 -10.06
CA ASN A 427 7.82 7.02 -9.27
C ASN A 427 7.49 6.94 -7.77
N GLU A 428 7.81 5.83 -7.14
CA GLU A 428 7.54 5.58 -5.71
C GLU A 428 8.33 6.49 -4.79
N ARG A 429 9.52 6.94 -5.22
CA ARG A 429 10.31 7.92 -4.47
C ARG A 429 9.59 9.25 -4.25
N LYS A 430 8.59 9.53 -5.08
CA LYS A 430 7.75 10.74 -4.99
C LYS A 430 6.31 10.44 -4.61
N PHE A 431 5.76 9.35 -5.12
CA PHE A 431 4.34 9.04 -5.07
C PHE A 431 4.11 7.58 -4.60
N GLY A 432 4.59 7.23 -3.40
CA GLY A 432 4.48 5.88 -2.85
C GLY A 432 3.05 5.36 -2.72
N TRP A 433 2.04 6.24 -2.69
CA TRP A 433 0.63 5.86 -2.69
C TRP A 433 0.16 5.19 -4.00
N MET A 434 0.86 5.43 -5.14
CA MET A 434 0.55 4.76 -6.43
C MET A 434 1.07 3.32 -6.47
N ASP A 435 1.95 2.98 -5.58
CA ASP A 435 2.44 1.65 -5.31
C ASP A 435 1.56 1.01 -4.23
N GLU A 436 1.74 1.35 -2.99
CA GLU A 436 1.14 0.75 -1.81
C GLU A 436 -0.39 0.87 -1.77
N GLY A 437 -0.90 2.02 -2.19
CA GLY A 437 -2.34 2.28 -2.17
C GLY A 437 -3.11 1.50 -3.23
N PHE A 438 -2.58 1.42 -4.45
CA PHE A 438 -3.18 0.58 -5.49
C PHE A 438 -3.12 -0.90 -5.10
N ASN A 439 -1.98 -1.32 -4.55
CA ASN A 439 -1.81 -2.67 -4.07
C ASN A 439 -2.76 -3.00 -2.92
N THR A 440 -2.86 -2.15 -1.88
CA THR A 440 -3.81 -2.32 -0.78
C THR A 440 -5.26 -2.45 -1.28
N PHE A 441 -5.64 -1.68 -2.29
CA PHE A 441 -6.96 -1.76 -2.91
C PHE A 441 -7.21 -3.12 -3.57
N ILE A 442 -6.28 -3.62 -4.40
CA ILE A 442 -6.45 -4.91 -5.07
C ILE A 442 -6.38 -6.10 -4.10
N ASN A 443 -5.59 -6.01 -3.03
CA ASN A 443 -5.52 -7.02 -1.96
C ASN A 443 -6.87 -7.19 -1.24
N GLY A 444 -7.61 -6.09 -1.01
CA GLY A 444 -8.94 -6.17 -0.43
C GLY A 444 -9.92 -6.99 -1.27
N ILE A 445 -9.78 -6.95 -2.60
CA ILE A 445 -10.59 -7.73 -3.54
C ILE A 445 -10.11 -9.20 -3.56
N SER A 446 -8.80 -9.43 -3.61
CA SER A 446 -8.19 -10.76 -3.62
C SER A 446 -8.57 -11.55 -2.37
N SER A 447 -8.40 -10.97 -1.18
CA SER A 447 -8.71 -11.63 0.10
C SER A 447 -10.18 -12.03 0.24
N LYS A 448 -11.12 -11.27 -0.34
CA LYS A 448 -12.55 -11.65 -0.39
C LYS A 448 -12.80 -12.89 -1.25
N ASN A 449 -11.97 -13.12 -2.27
CA ASN A 449 -12.13 -14.22 -3.23
C ASN A 449 -11.35 -15.48 -2.85
N PHE A 450 -10.24 -15.36 -2.14
CA PHE A 450 -9.41 -16.50 -1.75
C PHE A 450 -10.22 -17.52 -0.93
N ASN A 451 -10.29 -18.76 -1.43
CA ASN A 451 -11.00 -19.87 -0.80
C ASN A 451 -12.40 -19.47 -0.24
N LYS A 452 -13.16 -18.68 -1.00
CA LYS A 452 -14.49 -18.16 -0.60
C LYS A 452 -14.42 -17.24 0.64
N GLY A 453 -13.33 -16.52 0.80
CA GLY A 453 -13.14 -15.55 1.88
C GLY A 453 -12.49 -16.13 3.14
N GLU A 454 -11.67 -17.19 3.02
CA GLU A 454 -10.94 -17.79 4.15
C GLU A 454 -10.23 -16.76 5.01
N TYR A 455 -9.67 -15.71 4.37
CA TYR A 455 -8.98 -14.60 5.04
C TYR A 455 -9.56 -13.24 4.67
N ALA A 456 -10.86 -13.20 4.33
CA ALA A 456 -11.53 -11.95 4.04
C ALA A 456 -11.45 -10.99 5.22
N GLN A 457 -11.00 -9.78 4.94
CA GLN A 457 -10.98 -8.72 5.94
C GLN A 457 -12.41 -8.25 6.23
N ARG A 458 -12.63 -7.82 7.47
CA ARG A 458 -13.89 -7.18 7.85
C ARG A 458 -14.07 -5.87 7.07
N THR A 459 -15.33 -5.55 6.74
CA THR A 459 -15.67 -4.24 6.15
C THR A 459 -15.28 -3.13 7.10
N THR A 460 -14.52 -2.16 6.61
CA THR A 460 -14.07 -0.99 7.37
C THR A 460 -15.26 -0.09 7.69
N ASN A 461 -15.39 0.36 8.93
CA ASN A 461 -16.33 1.39 9.32
C ASN A 461 -15.76 2.77 8.94
N MET A 462 -16.18 3.29 7.78
CA MET A 462 -15.65 4.54 7.25
C MET A 462 -16.04 5.77 8.08
N ASN A 463 -17.14 5.75 8.84
CA ASN A 463 -17.45 6.83 9.78
C ASN A 463 -16.38 6.91 10.90
N ALA A 464 -15.90 5.77 11.41
CA ALA A 464 -14.81 5.79 12.40
C ALA A 464 -13.51 6.34 11.80
N ILE A 465 -13.23 6.02 10.54
CA ILE A 465 -12.09 6.57 9.80
C ILE A 465 -12.26 8.08 9.56
N GLY A 466 -13.44 8.54 9.20
CA GLY A 466 -13.77 9.97 9.05
C GLY A 466 -13.49 10.75 10.33
N LYS A 467 -13.94 10.21 11.46
CA LYS A 467 -13.77 10.83 12.79
C LYS A 467 -12.30 10.86 13.26
N GLN A 468 -11.52 9.84 12.97
CA GLN A 468 -10.18 9.66 13.54
C GLN A 468 -9.03 10.05 12.62
N VAL A 469 -9.18 9.86 11.30
CA VAL A 469 -8.08 9.92 10.33
C VAL A 469 -8.29 11.03 9.30
N ILE A 470 -9.45 11.07 8.63
CA ILE A 470 -9.67 12.00 7.52
C ILE A 470 -9.76 13.44 8.01
N GLY A 471 -8.90 14.30 7.46
CA GLY A 471 -8.80 15.69 7.88
C GLY A 471 -8.16 15.92 9.26
N ASN A 472 -7.58 14.88 9.85
CA ASN A 472 -6.80 15.00 11.08
C ASN A 472 -5.40 15.55 10.76
N PRO A 473 -4.99 16.71 11.32
CA PRO A 473 -3.72 17.36 11.00
C PRO A 473 -2.47 16.58 11.46
N LYS A 474 -2.64 15.49 12.20
CA LYS A 474 -1.53 14.60 12.56
C LYS A 474 -1.02 13.76 11.37
N TYR A 475 -1.82 13.59 10.33
CA TYR A 475 -1.47 12.83 9.13
C TYR A 475 -1.10 13.79 8.00
N GLU A 476 0.06 13.60 7.43
CA GLU A 476 0.53 14.35 6.26
C GLU A 476 -0.37 14.06 5.04
N ASN A 477 -0.29 14.92 4.03
CA ASN A 477 -0.92 14.65 2.75
C ASN A 477 -0.24 13.47 2.06
N MET A 478 -1.01 12.56 1.47
CA MET A 478 -0.48 11.37 0.78
C MET A 478 0.34 11.70 -0.49
N MET A 479 0.26 12.94 -1.00
CA MET A 479 1.10 13.42 -2.11
C MET A 479 2.50 13.84 -1.67
N LEU A 480 2.80 13.81 -0.35
CA LEU A 480 4.15 14.00 0.15
C LEU A 480 4.99 12.75 -0.17
N MET A 481 6.28 12.97 -0.49
CA MET A 481 7.21 11.86 -0.72
C MET A 481 7.35 10.99 0.55
N PRO A 482 7.51 9.66 0.42
CA PRO A 482 7.62 8.75 1.56
C PRO A 482 8.69 9.14 2.57
N ASP A 483 9.88 9.52 2.10
CA ASP A 483 10.99 9.94 2.95
C ASP A 483 10.73 11.26 3.73
N GLY A 484 9.70 12.02 3.37
CA GLY A 484 9.25 13.23 4.06
C GLY A 484 8.14 12.98 5.09
N MET A 485 7.61 11.75 5.16
CA MET A 485 6.53 11.40 6.08
C MET A 485 7.06 10.95 7.44
N THR A 486 6.27 11.15 8.47
CA THR A 486 6.48 10.51 9.76
C THR A 486 6.30 9.00 9.60
N GLU A 487 7.28 8.19 10.01
CA GLU A 487 7.26 6.72 9.80
C GLU A 487 5.96 6.07 10.31
N ALA A 488 5.44 6.51 11.47
CA ALA A 488 4.19 6.01 12.03
C ALA A 488 2.96 6.30 11.16
N ASN A 489 3.03 7.27 10.26
CA ASN A 489 1.93 7.68 9.39
C ASN A 489 1.98 7.02 8.00
N ILE A 490 3.10 6.39 7.65
CA ILE A 490 3.30 5.76 6.33
C ILE A 490 2.17 4.76 6.02
N GLY A 491 1.84 3.87 6.97
CA GLY A 491 0.78 2.88 6.79
C GLY A 491 -0.60 3.48 6.50
N ILE A 492 -0.90 4.66 7.03
CA ILE A 492 -2.15 5.37 6.73
C ILE A 492 -2.04 6.10 5.38
N ASN A 493 -0.97 6.87 5.19
CA ASN A 493 -0.89 7.81 4.06
C ASN A 493 -0.60 7.12 2.73
N LEU A 494 0.21 6.07 2.71
CA LEU A 494 0.57 5.37 1.47
C LEU A 494 -0.31 4.15 1.19
N TYR A 495 -0.77 3.42 2.22
CA TYR A 495 -1.53 2.18 2.10
C TYR A 495 -3.04 2.39 2.25
N ALA A 496 -3.46 2.70 3.47
CA ALA A 496 -4.88 2.64 3.84
C ALA A 496 -5.71 3.74 3.19
N LYS A 497 -5.31 5.01 3.32
CA LYS A 497 -6.08 6.15 2.80
C LYS A 497 -6.29 6.09 1.28
N PRO A 498 -5.27 5.85 0.43
CA PRO A 498 -5.51 5.68 -1.00
C PRO A 498 -6.33 4.43 -1.32
N GLY A 499 -6.12 3.31 -0.61
CA GLY A 499 -6.92 2.09 -0.77
C GLY A 499 -8.41 2.33 -0.47
N TRP A 500 -8.75 3.01 0.63
CA TRP A 500 -10.14 3.38 0.95
C TRP A 500 -10.74 4.32 -0.11
N GLY A 501 -9.95 5.29 -0.60
CA GLY A 501 -10.41 6.20 -1.65
C GLY A 501 -10.81 5.45 -2.91
N LEU A 502 -10.01 4.49 -3.33
CA LEU A 502 -10.31 3.65 -4.51
C LEU A 502 -11.51 2.73 -4.27
N ASP A 503 -11.67 2.20 -3.06
CA ASP A 503 -12.83 1.39 -2.69
C ASP A 503 -14.13 2.21 -2.72
N ILE A 504 -14.12 3.44 -2.17
CA ILE A 504 -15.26 4.37 -2.25
C ILE A 504 -15.54 4.74 -3.71
N LEU A 505 -14.52 5.09 -4.49
CA LEU A 505 -14.67 5.45 -5.89
C LEU A 505 -15.30 4.31 -6.70
N ARG A 506 -14.86 3.06 -6.45
CA ARG A 506 -15.37 1.86 -7.11
C ARG A 506 -16.79 1.51 -6.69
N ASN A 507 -17.07 1.51 -5.38
CA ASN A 507 -18.30 0.90 -4.86
C ASN A 507 -19.43 1.92 -4.61
N GLN A 508 -19.11 3.20 -4.36
CA GLN A 508 -20.09 4.20 -4.00
C GLN A 508 -20.31 5.29 -5.07
N ILE A 509 -19.31 5.54 -5.92
CA ILE A 509 -19.34 6.64 -6.89
C ILE A 509 -19.56 6.13 -8.32
N LEU A 510 -18.62 5.33 -8.86
CA LEU A 510 -18.66 4.89 -10.27
C LEU A 510 -19.46 3.60 -10.48
N GLY A 511 -19.48 2.71 -9.50
CA GLY A 511 -19.87 1.32 -9.66
C GLY A 511 -18.72 0.45 -10.18
N GLU A 512 -18.76 -0.84 -9.84
CA GLU A 512 -17.67 -1.78 -10.11
C GLU A 512 -17.30 -1.88 -11.58
N ASP A 513 -18.29 -1.94 -12.48
CA ASP A 513 -18.05 -2.17 -13.89
C ASP A 513 -17.29 -1.00 -14.55
N ARG A 514 -17.74 0.24 -14.32
CA ARG A 514 -17.09 1.44 -14.87
C ARG A 514 -15.69 1.65 -14.30
N PHE A 515 -15.54 1.46 -12.97
CA PHE A 515 -14.25 1.58 -12.32
C PHE A 515 -13.26 0.52 -12.84
N ASP A 516 -13.65 -0.76 -12.80
CA ASP A 516 -12.79 -1.87 -13.19
C ASP A 516 -12.36 -1.76 -14.67
N TYR A 517 -13.26 -1.28 -15.55
CA TYR A 517 -12.93 -1.00 -16.95
C TYR A 517 -11.86 0.09 -17.06
N ALA A 518 -12.06 1.25 -16.43
CA ALA A 518 -11.14 2.38 -16.47
C ALA A 518 -9.76 1.99 -15.90
N PHE A 519 -9.75 1.28 -14.77
CA PHE A 519 -8.55 0.85 -14.09
C PHE A 519 -7.73 -0.17 -14.93
N ARG A 520 -8.41 -1.13 -15.59
CA ARG A 520 -7.74 -2.04 -16.54
C ARG A 520 -7.17 -1.29 -17.75
N GLN A 521 -7.87 -0.26 -18.27
CA GLN A 521 -7.33 0.56 -19.37
C GLN A 521 -6.08 1.34 -18.91
N TYR A 522 -6.07 1.90 -17.68
CA TYR A 522 -4.90 2.53 -17.10
C TYR A 522 -3.71 1.57 -17.03
N ILE A 523 -3.91 0.38 -16.45
CA ILE A 523 -2.86 -0.65 -16.35
C ILE A 523 -2.32 -1.00 -17.74
N LYS A 524 -3.20 -1.29 -18.70
CA LYS A 524 -2.83 -1.65 -20.07
C LYS A 524 -2.02 -0.56 -20.78
N ASN A 525 -2.42 0.70 -20.63
CA ASN A 525 -1.78 1.84 -21.28
C ASN A 525 -0.38 2.11 -20.69
N TRP A 526 -0.23 1.91 -19.39
CA TRP A 526 0.99 2.20 -18.67
C TRP A 526 1.82 0.96 -18.29
N ALA A 527 1.44 -0.22 -18.75
CA ALA A 527 2.24 -1.43 -18.57
C ALA A 527 3.67 -1.22 -19.09
N PHE A 528 4.65 -1.45 -18.23
CA PHE A 528 6.08 -1.25 -18.46
C PHE A 528 6.47 0.17 -18.86
N LYS A 529 5.78 1.16 -18.32
CA LYS A 529 6.00 2.59 -18.51
C LYS A 529 5.94 3.34 -17.17
N HIS A 530 6.20 4.64 -17.22
CA HIS A 530 6.31 5.51 -16.06
C HIS A 530 5.18 6.55 -15.99
N PRO A 531 3.99 6.21 -15.45
CA PRO A 531 2.91 7.17 -15.25
C PRO A 531 3.17 8.11 -14.08
N THR A 532 2.49 9.26 -14.13
CA THR A 532 2.36 10.22 -13.03
C THR A 532 0.96 10.10 -12.38
N PRO A 533 0.72 10.71 -11.20
CA PRO A 533 -0.61 10.82 -10.63
C PRO A 533 -1.66 11.39 -11.60
N TYR A 534 -1.30 12.38 -12.40
CA TYR A 534 -2.23 13.01 -13.35
C TYR A 534 -2.58 12.10 -14.51
N ASP A 535 -1.67 11.23 -14.95
CA ASP A 535 -1.98 10.20 -15.95
C ASP A 535 -3.03 9.21 -15.43
N PHE A 536 -2.94 8.84 -14.15
CA PHE A 536 -3.94 8.02 -13.49
C PHE A 536 -5.29 8.74 -13.38
N PHE A 537 -5.32 9.97 -12.87
CA PHE A 537 -6.56 10.73 -12.69
C PHE A 537 -7.30 10.89 -14.03
N ARG A 538 -6.60 11.30 -15.07
CA ARG A 538 -7.17 11.45 -16.42
C ARG A 538 -7.62 10.13 -17.01
N SER A 539 -6.87 9.04 -16.81
CA SER A 539 -7.25 7.71 -17.27
C SER A 539 -8.56 7.25 -16.66
N MET A 540 -8.75 7.50 -15.36
CA MET A 540 -9.97 7.14 -14.65
C MET A 540 -11.17 7.98 -15.13
N GLU A 541 -11.01 9.30 -15.24
CA GLU A 541 -12.06 10.20 -15.75
C GLU A 541 -12.51 9.83 -17.16
N ASN A 542 -11.55 9.65 -18.06
CA ASN A 542 -11.86 9.32 -19.46
C ASN A 542 -12.41 7.91 -19.61
N GLY A 543 -11.86 6.94 -18.89
CA GLY A 543 -12.30 5.55 -18.94
C GLY A 543 -13.69 5.33 -18.31
N ALA A 544 -14.00 6.05 -17.25
CA ALA A 544 -15.30 5.97 -16.56
C ALA A 544 -16.35 6.94 -17.15
N GLY A 545 -15.93 7.96 -17.91
CA GLY A 545 -16.83 9.00 -18.43
C GLY A 545 -17.43 9.85 -17.33
N GLU A 546 -16.62 10.29 -16.35
CA GLU A 546 -17.04 11.06 -15.18
C GLU A 546 -16.03 12.14 -14.84
N ASP A 547 -16.47 13.36 -14.49
CA ASP A 547 -15.60 14.38 -13.90
C ASP A 547 -15.36 14.05 -12.42
N LEU A 548 -14.15 13.64 -12.09
CA LEU A 548 -13.73 13.27 -10.75
C LEU A 548 -12.79 14.30 -10.09
N ALA A 549 -12.65 15.48 -10.70
CA ALA A 549 -11.75 16.52 -10.17
C ALA A 549 -12.09 16.91 -8.72
N TRP A 550 -13.35 16.92 -8.34
CA TRP A 550 -13.82 17.14 -6.98
C TRP A 550 -13.29 16.07 -6.01
N PHE A 551 -13.23 14.81 -6.45
CA PHE A 551 -12.74 13.67 -5.64
C PHE A 551 -11.23 13.71 -5.49
N TRP A 552 -10.49 13.96 -6.57
CA TRP A 552 -9.03 14.10 -6.52
C TRP A 552 -8.59 15.25 -5.62
N ARG A 553 -9.28 16.41 -5.71
CA ARG A 553 -9.02 17.55 -4.83
C ARG A 553 -9.23 17.20 -3.37
N SER A 554 -10.37 16.63 -3.04
CA SER A 554 -10.77 16.41 -1.66
C SER A 554 -10.00 15.27 -1.00
N TRP A 555 -9.79 14.17 -1.72
CA TRP A 555 -9.20 12.94 -1.16
C TRP A 555 -7.70 12.86 -1.30
N PHE A 556 -7.15 13.16 -2.50
CA PHE A 556 -5.73 12.97 -2.82
C PHE A 556 -4.89 14.22 -2.57
N LEU A 557 -5.34 15.38 -3.01
CA LEU A 557 -4.54 16.61 -2.96
C LEU A 557 -4.71 17.43 -1.69
N ASN A 558 -5.81 17.21 -0.96
CA ASN A 558 -6.09 17.92 0.29
C ASN A 558 -6.42 16.93 1.42
N SER A 559 -6.55 17.46 2.63
CA SER A 559 -7.01 16.72 3.80
C SER A 559 -8.37 17.25 4.24
N TRP A 560 -9.34 17.27 3.32
CA TRP A 560 -10.68 17.76 3.62
C TRP A 560 -11.48 16.73 4.40
N LYS A 561 -12.40 17.22 5.25
CA LYS A 561 -13.37 16.40 5.98
C LYS A 561 -14.68 16.33 5.21
N MET A 562 -15.42 15.25 5.43
CA MET A 562 -16.83 15.09 5.11
C MET A 562 -17.65 15.20 6.41
N ASP A 563 -18.79 15.87 6.36
CA ASP A 563 -19.84 15.87 7.41
C ASP A 563 -21.18 16.15 6.71
N GLN A 564 -22.01 15.13 6.59
CA GLN A 564 -23.40 15.26 6.13
C GLN A 564 -24.34 15.15 7.32
N ALA A 565 -25.40 15.94 7.36
CA ALA A 565 -26.34 15.97 8.47
C ALA A 565 -27.79 15.94 8.01
N ILE A 566 -28.66 15.28 8.77
CA ILE A 566 -30.13 15.44 8.62
C ILE A 566 -30.55 16.63 9.48
N ALA A 567 -30.90 17.75 8.82
CA ALA A 567 -31.28 18.96 9.51
C ALA A 567 -32.76 18.99 9.89
N ASP A 568 -33.61 18.38 9.07
CA ASP A 568 -35.05 18.43 9.29
C ASP A 568 -35.78 17.34 8.47
N VAL A 569 -36.94 16.89 8.97
CA VAL A 569 -37.84 15.95 8.29
C VAL A 569 -39.26 16.42 8.49
N GLN A 570 -39.88 16.98 7.44
CA GLN A 570 -41.22 17.58 7.48
C GLN A 570 -42.21 16.76 6.68
N ASP A 571 -43.39 16.53 7.25
CA ASP A 571 -44.50 15.92 6.53
C ASP A 571 -45.09 16.90 5.49
N VAL A 572 -45.45 16.37 4.34
CA VAL A 572 -46.14 17.09 3.26
C VAL A 572 -47.56 16.52 3.13
N LYS A 573 -48.55 17.39 3.17
CA LYS A 573 -49.95 17.00 3.04
C LYS A 573 -50.57 17.55 1.76
N THR A 574 -51.32 16.72 1.05
CA THR A 574 -52.16 17.09 -0.08
C THR A 574 -53.59 16.79 0.30
N ASP A 575 -54.46 17.80 0.19
CA ASP A 575 -55.87 17.72 0.61
C ASP A 575 -56.04 17.24 2.08
N GLY A 576 -55.14 17.70 2.96
CA GLY A 576 -55.14 17.35 4.38
C GLY A 576 -54.64 15.96 4.74
N LYS A 577 -54.26 15.15 3.75
CA LYS A 577 -53.71 13.79 3.94
C LYS A 577 -52.21 13.77 3.68
N LEU A 578 -51.48 12.97 4.44
CA LEU A 578 -50.05 12.75 4.24
C LEU A 578 -49.77 12.22 2.81
N SER A 579 -48.89 12.86 2.08
CA SER A 579 -48.53 12.51 0.71
C SER A 579 -47.03 12.33 0.49
N ALA A 580 -46.16 12.96 1.32
CA ALA A 580 -44.70 12.82 1.25
C ALA A 580 -44.04 13.33 2.54
N TYR A 581 -42.73 13.16 2.61
CA TYR A 581 -41.84 13.87 3.54
C TYR A 581 -40.79 14.64 2.75
N ASN A 582 -40.47 15.86 3.21
CA ASN A 582 -39.32 16.62 2.78
C ASN A 582 -38.15 16.41 3.80
N ILE A 583 -37.10 15.73 3.38
CA ILE A 583 -35.93 15.43 4.21
C ILE A 583 -34.84 16.42 3.82
N LYS A 584 -34.45 17.30 4.73
CA LYS A 584 -33.42 18.30 4.52
C LYS A 584 -32.07 17.77 4.94
N VAL A 585 -31.16 17.60 3.98
CA VAL A 585 -29.78 17.16 4.17
C VAL A 585 -28.84 18.34 3.97
N LEU A 586 -27.81 18.44 4.85
CA LEU A 586 -26.75 19.46 4.77
C LEU A 586 -25.42 18.78 4.45
N ASN A 587 -24.55 19.48 3.71
CA ASN A 587 -23.12 19.20 3.65
C ASN A 587 -22.40 20.29 4.46
N LEU A 588 -21.82 19.92 5.58
CA LEU A 588 -21.26 20.85 6.58
C LEU A 588 -19.77 21.08 6.40
N GLU A 589 -19.05 20.12 5.82
CA GLU A 589 -17.60 20.16 5.62
C GLU A 589 -17.21 20.17 4.13
N LYS A 590 -15.94 20.43 3.82
CA LYS A 590 -15.46 20.74 2.46
C LYS A 590 -15.55 19.59 1.46
N MET A 591 -15.50 18.33 1.91
CA MET A 591 -15.52 17.16 1.01
C MET A 591 -16.96 16.80 0.66
N PRO A 592 -17.40 16.98 -0.59
CA PRO A 592 -18.70 16.47 -1.01
C PRO A 592 -18.62 14.95 -1.23
N MET A 593 -19.69 14.25 -0.91
CA MET A 593 -19.88 12.83 -1.20
C MET A 593 -21.34 12.58 -1.63
N PRO A 594 -21.63 11.47 -2.32
CA PRO A 594 -23.01 11.07 -2.60
C PRO A 594 -23.87 11.02 -1.33
N ILE A 595 -25.17 11.23 -1.45
CA ILE A 595 -26.11 11.00 -0.36
C ILE A 595 -26.57 9.54 -0.42
N ILE A 596 -26.42 8.81 0.68
CA ILE A 596 -26.98 7.48 0.87
C ILE A 596 -27.94 7.57 2.05
N LEU A 597 -29.23 7.53 1.78
CA LEU A 597 -30.27 7.79 2.75
C LEU A 597 -31.16 6.56 2.92
N GLN A 598 -31.32 6.09 4.14
CA GLN A 598 -32.28 5.06 4.49
C GLN A 598 -33.50 5.71 5.17
N VAL A 599 -34.71 5.41 4.67
CA VAL A 599 -35.97 5.84 5.26
C VAL A 599 -36.72 4.60 5.76
N LYS A 600 -37.16 4.64 7.03
CA LYS A 600 -37.94 3.55 7.64
C LYS A 600 -39.33 4.09 8.03
N THR A 601 -40.37 3.36 7.63
CA THR A 601 -41.77 3.69 7.96
C THR A 601 -42.28 2.87 9.16
N LYS A 602 -43.38 3.24 9.71
CA LYS A 602 -44.02 2.61 10.87
C LYS A 602 -44.46 1.16 10.60
N SER A 603 -44.74 0.80 9.36
CA SER A 603 -45.02 -0.57 8.95
C SER A 603 -43.77 -1.46 8.98
N GLY A 604 -42.56 -0.86 9.12
CA GLY A 604 -41.26 -1.56 9.04
C GLY A 604 -40.68 -1.59 7.64
N LYS A 605 -41.35 -1.01 6.65
CA LYS A 605 -40.77 -0.84 5.31
C LYS A 605 -39.51 0.02 5.39
N THR A 606 -38.49 -0.39 4.67
CA THR A 606 -37.20 0.30 4.60
C THR A 606 -36.84 0.55 3.13
N ASP A 607 -36.65 1.81 2.76
CA ASP A 607 -36.21 2.21 1.44
C ASP A 607 -34.82 2.87 1.53
N VAL A 608 -33.95 2.61 0.53
CA VAL A 608 -32.63 3.26 0.41
C VAL A 608 -32.62 4.14 -0.83
N ILE A 609 -32.29 5.40 -0.65
CA ILE A 609 -32.19 6.41 -1.71
C ILE A 609 -30.71 6.76 -1.87
N LYS A 610 -30.19 6.63 -3.08
CA LYS A 610 -28.83 7.10 -3.43
C LYS A 610 -28.95 8.27 -4.38
N LEU A 611 -28.29 9.39 -4.05
CA LEU A 611 -28.21 10.58 -4.89
C LEU A 611 -26.75 10.86 -5.22
N PRO A 612 -26.45 11.27 -6.46
CA PRO A 612 -25.09 11.54 -6.88
C PRO A 612 -24.52 12.78 -6.18
N VAL A 613 -23.20 12.94 -6.23
CA VAL A 613 -22.48 14.07 -5.64
C VAL A 613 -22.92 15.43 -6.22
N ASP A 614 -23.45 15.43 -7.44
CA ASP A 614 -23.93 16.59 -8.20
C ASP A 614 -24.98 17.42 -7.46
N VAL A 615 -25.69 16.83 -6.50
CA VAL A 615 -26.66 17.57 -5.66
C VAL A 615 -25.97 18.72 -4.90
N TRP A 616 -24.65 18.65 -4.72
CA TRP A 616 -23.85 19.65 -4.01
C TRP A 616 -23.24 20.74 -4.92
N MET A 617 -23.41 20.67 -6.25
CA MET A 617 -22.79 21.61 -7.19
C MET A 617 -23.23 23.06 -7.01
N LYS A 618 -24.39 23.30 -6.41
CA LYS A 618 -24.96 24.65 -6.26
C LYS A 618 -25.09 25.10 -4.82
N ASN A 619 -25.27 24.19 -3.90
CA ASN A 619 -25.63 24.48 -2.52
C ASN A 619 -25.03 23.52 -1.53
N SER A 620 -24.91 23.91 -0.27
CA SER A 620 -24.61 23.04 0.87
C SER A 620 -25.85 22.36 1.46
N THR A 621 -27.01 22.53 0.83
CA THR A 621 -28.30 21.99 1.30
C THR A 621 -29.05 21.31 0.18
N TRP A 622 -29.59 20.12 0.46
CA TRP A 622 -30.45 19.39 -0.46
C TRP A 622 -31.74 18.94 0.23
N ILE A 623 -32.85 18.97 -0.48
CA ILE A 623 -34.16 18.48 0.01
C ILE A 623 -34.52 17.24 -0.79
N VAL A 624 -34.60 16.12 -0.09
CA VAL A 624 -35.09 14.84 -0.65
C VAL A 624 -36.60 14.80 -0.43
N ASN A 625 -37.36 14.77 -1.50
CA ASN A 625 -38.80 14.51 -1.40
C ASN A 625 -39.02 12.99 -1.43
N TYR A 626 -39.63 12.45 -0.36
CA TYR A 626 -39.92 11.03 -0.23
C TYR A 626 -41.45 10.82 -0.26
N PRO A 627 -42.01 10.38 -1.40
CA PRO A 627 -43.45 10.14 -1.52
C PRO A 627 -43.88 8.95 -0.68
N THR A 628 -44.79 9.17 0.28
CA THR A 628 -45.36 8.10 1.09
C THR A 628 -46.63 8.59 1.80
N THR A 629 -47.57 7.67 2.03
CA THR A 629 -48.75 7.90 2.88
C THR A 629 -48.56 7.29 4.27
N GLU A 630 -47.43 6.63 4.52
CA GLU A 630 -47.10 6.01 5.80
C GLU A 630 -46.28 6.97 6.66
N GLU A 631 -46.46 6.86 7.97
CA GLU A 631 -45.62 7.61 8.95
C GLU A 631 -44.18 7.17 8.87
N VAL A 632 -43.25 8.08 8.64
CA VAL A 632 -41.80 7.85 8.70
C VAL A 632 -41.37 7.90 10.16
N VAL A 633 -40.69 6.83 10.63
CA VAL A 633 -40.24 6.70 12.01
C VAL A 633 -38.76 6.99 12.19
N SER A 634 -37.93 6.76 11.15
CA SER A 634 -36.54 7.17 11.18
C SER A 634 -35.99 7.41 9.77
N VAL A 635 -34.99 8.30 9.71
CA VAL A 635 -34.16 8.58 8.53
C VAL A 635 -32.71 8.53 8.94
N THR A 636 -31.87 7.80 8.19
CA THR A 636 -30.46 7.63 8.50
C THR A 636 -29.59 7.83 7.27
N LEU A 637 -28.58 8.70 7.36
CA LEU A 637 -27.53 8.87 6.37
C LEU A 637 -26.49 7.75 6.56
N ASP A 638 -26.00 7.23 5.44
CA ASP A 638 -24.94 6.23 5.38
C ASP A 638 -25.13 5.06 6.38
N PRO A 639 -26.25 4.30 6.29
CA PRO A 639 -26.59 3.27 7.26
C PRO A 639 -25.53 2.15 7.33
N ASP A 640 -24.80 1.89 6.24
CA ASP A 640 -23.77 0.87 6.14
C ASP A 640 -22.37 1.39 6.52
N LYS A 641 -22.23 2.69 6.84
CA LYS A 641 -21.00 3.36 7.28
C LYS A 641 -19.87 3.22 6.25
N VAL A 642 -20.19 3.42 4.98
CA VAL A 642 -19.28 3.29 3.84
C VAL A 642 -18.67 4.62 3.39
N LEU A 643 -19.10 5.75 3.96
CA LEU A 643 -18.57 7.08 3.70
C LEU A 643 -17.81 7.62 4.94
N PRO A 644 -16.79 8.47 4.75
CA PRO A 644 -15.90 8.92 5.83
C PRO A 644 -16.47 10.12 6.60
N ASP A 645 -17.67 9.99 7.12
CA ASP A 645 -18.33 11.06 7.88
C ASP A 645 -17.61 11.33 9.21
N SER A 646 -17.17 12.57 9.42
CA SER A 646 -16.43 12.98 10.60
C SER A 646 -17.29 13.20 11.84
N ASN A 647 -18.63 13.30 11.65
CA ASN A 647 -19.59 13.54 12.72
C ASN A 647 -20.87 12.71 12.54
N PRO A 648 -20.81 11.37 12.65
CA PRO A 648 -21.97 10.52 12.41
C PRO A 648 -23.11 10.68 13.44
N ASP A 649 -22.92 11.50 14.48
CA ASP A 649 -23.92 11.73 15.52
C ASP A 649 -25.11 12.58 14.99
N ASN A 650 -24.93 13.31 13.88
CA ASN A 650 -25.97 14.10 13.19
C ASN A 650 -26.61 13.38 11.98
N ASN A 651 -26.25 12.09 11.75
CA ASN A 651 -26.68 11.29 10.60
C ASN A 651 -28.06 10.65 10.76
N THR A 652 -28.71 10.74 11.91
CA THR A 652 -29.97 10.06 12.16
C THR A 652 -31.01 11.01 12.71
N TRP A 653 -32.23 10.93 12.16
CA TRP A 653 -33.43 11.55 12.69
C TRP A 653 -34.44 10.46 13.06
N THR A 654 -35.18 10.66 14.18
CA THR A 654 -36.27 9.78 14.61
C THR A 654 -37.52 10.58 14.95
N ALA A 655 -38.71 10.06 14.60
CA ALA A 655 -39.96 10.64 14.99
C ALA A 655 -40.13 10.64 16.51
N GLY A 656 -40.37 11.81 17.11
CA GLY A 656 -40.44 11.94 18.56
C GLY A 656 -39.20 12.49 19.23
N GLY A 657 -38.16 12.81 18.47
CA GLY A 657 -36.89 13.36 18.91
C GLY A 657 -35.77 12.33 18.99
N ASN A 658 -34.57 12.77 18.67
CA ASN A 658 -33.35 11.97 18.91
C ASN A 658 -33.08 12.00 20.40
N GLU A 659 -33.59 11.03 21.17
CA GLU A 659 -32.79 10.65 22.35
C GLU A 659 -31.47 10.08 21.82
N PRO A 660 -30.33 10.71 22.09
CA PRO A 660 -29.04 10.11 21.73
C PRO A 660 -29.07 8.70 22.28
N ALA A 661 -28.87 7.70 21.41
CA ALA A 661 -28.70 6.33 21.88
C ALA A 661 -27.68 6.42 23.00
N LYS A 662 -28.09 6.17 24.24
CA LYS A 662 -27.17 6.18 25.39
C LYS A 662 -26.09 5.18 25.04
N ALA A 663 -24.94 5.72 24.61
CA ALA A 663 -23.75 4.88 24.47
C ALA A 663 -23.66 4.09 25.76
N PRO A 664 -23.52 2.75 25.72
CA PRO A 664 -23.46 1.98 26.95
C PRO A 664 -22.38 2.64 27.81
N VAL A 665 -22.75 2.99 29.05
CA VAL A 665 -21.81 3.62 29.99
C VAL A 665 -20.76 2.59 30.32
N VAL A 666 -19.74 2.51 29.47
CA VAL A 666 -18.60 1.63 29.67
C VAL A 666 -17.64 2.36 30.60
N ASN A 667 -17.37 1.76 31.75
CA ASN A 667 -16.31 2.29 32.59
C ASN A 667 -14.95 2.06 31.91
N LEU A 668 -14.48 3.07 31.17
CA LEU A 668 -13.23 3.00 30.42
C LEU A 668 -11.99 2.96 31.33
N ASP A 669 -12.10 3.42 32.58
CA ASP A 669 -10.96 3.54 33.50
C ASP A 669 -10.39 2.15 33.90
N GLN A 670 -11.21 1.10 33.87
CA GLN A 670 -10.78 -0.27 34.11
C GLN A 670 -9.72 -0.79 33.12
N TYR A 671 -9.67 -0.22 31.92
CA TYR A 671 -8.77 -0.65 30.84
C TYR A 671 -7.45 0.12 30.82
N LEU A 672 -7.34 1.24 31.51
CA LEU A 672 -6.17 2.11 31.48
C LEU A 672 -4.94 1.42 32.05
N GLY A 673 -3.78 1.71 31.49
CA GLY A 673 -2.49 1.24 32.00
C GLY A 673 -1.54 0.73 30.93
N VAL A 674 -0.44 0.16 31.39
CA VAL A 674 0.62 -0.39 30.55
C VAL A 674 0.53 -1.91 30.54
N TYR A 675 0.50 -2.48 29.35
CA TYR A 675 0.46 -3.92 29.10
C TYR A 675 1.72 -4.32 28.33
N VAL A 676 2.30 -5.49 28.65
CA VAL A 676 3.58 -5.92 28.10
C VAL A 676 3.53 -7.36 27.58
N LYS A 677 4.29 -7.61 26.48
CA LYS A 677 4.57 -8.94 25.93
C LYS A 677 6.05 -8.98 25.52
N GLY A 678 6.89 -9.60 26.36
CA GLY A 678 8.35 -9.52 26.18
C GLY A 678 8.86 -8.07 26.25
N ALA A 679 9.56 -7.63 25.22
CA ALA A 679 10.03 -6.25 25.08
C ALA A 679 8.95 -5.27 24.57
N ALA A 680 7.86 -5.77 23.97
CA ALA A 680 6.80 -4.95 23.45
C ALA A 680 5.91 -4.38 24.56
N LYS A 681 5.54 -3.12 24.43
CA LYS A 681 4.72 -2.36 25.39
C LYS A 681 3.51 -1.78 24.64
N LEU A 682 2.32 -1.95 25.20
CA LEU A 682 1.08 -1.33 24.79
C LEU A 682 0.56 -0.45 25.93
N THR A 683 0.45 0.84 25.71
CA THR A 683 -0.08 1.80 26.69
C THR A 683 -1.50 2.16 26.31
N ILE A 684 -2.46 1.96 27.24
CA ILE A 684 -3.85 2.35 27.06
C ILE A 684 -4.12 3.61 27.90
N THR A 685 -4.54 4.66 27.20
CA THR A 685 -4.91 5.96 27.79
C THR A 685 -6.35 6.33 27.44
N LYS A 686 -6.88 7.38 28.05
CA LYS A 686 -8.23 7.90 27.77
C LYS A 686 -8.17 9.41 27.55
N ALA A 687 -8.81 9.88 26.49
CA ALA A 687 -9.05 11.29 26.26
C ALA A 687 -10.44 11.46 25.62
N GLU A 688 -11.19 12.47 26.05
CA GLU A 688 -12.52 12.83 25.50
C GLU A 688 -13.48 11.63 25.35
N GLY A 689 -13.50 10.73 26.37
CA GLY A 689 -14.38 9.56 26.34
C GLY A 689 -13.98 8.44 25.38
N THR A 690 -12.79 8.52 24.76
CA THR A 690 -12.23 7.50 23.86
C THR A 690 -10.99 6.87 24.45
N LEU A 691 -10.83 5.54 24.30
CA LEU A 691 -9.57 4.86 24.60
C LEU A 691 -8.58 5.05 23.46
N PHE A 692 -7.32 5.23 23.82
CA PHE A 692 -6.20 5.26 22.90
C PHE A 692 -5.22 4.14 23.25
N ALA A 693 -4.72 3.47 22.22
CA ALA A 693 -3.67 2.47 22.32
C ALA A 693 -2.38 2.99 21.67
N GLU A 694 -1.28 2.98 22.42
CA GLU A 694 0.06 3.31 21.93
C GLU A 694 0.93 2.06 22.02
N TYR A 695 1.34 1.54 20.88
CA TYR A 695 2.32 0.45 20.78
C TYR A 695 3.73 1.03 20.76
N THR A 696 4.71 0.30 21.30
CA THR A 696 6.12 0.74 21.36
C THR A 696 6.60 1.28 20.00
N GLY A 697 6.96 2.56 19.98
CA GLY A 697 7.49 3.22 18.77
C GLY A 697 6.44 3.72 17.79
N GLN A 698 5.14 3.56 18.08
CA GLN A 698 4.04 4.03 17.24
C GLN A 698 3.27 5.17 17.89
N GLN A 699 2.52 5.93 17.10
CA GLN A 699 1.63 6.97 17.60
C GLN A 699 0.40 6.36 18.29
N PRO A 700 -0.17 7.03 19.32
CA PRO A 700 -1.43 6.62 19.92
C PRO A 700 -2.56 6.61 18.89
N VAL A 701 -3.30 5.50 18.82
CA VAL A 701 -4.46 5.33 17.93
C VAL A 701 -5.74 5.23 18.72
N GLY A 702 -6.81 5.90 18.26
CA GLY A 702 -8.12 5.83 18.88
C GLY A 702 -8.78 4.48 18.68
N LEU A 703 -9.41 3.95 19.72
CA LEU A 703 -10.11 2.68 19.70
C LEU A 703 -11.63 2.90 19.63
N THR A 704 -12.29 2.26 18.68
CA THR A 704 -13.74 2.21 18.58
C THR A 704 -14.28 1.11 19.48
N TYR A 705 -15.27 1.43 20.32
CA TYR A 705 -15.98 0.43 21.13
C TYR A 705 -16.84 -0.47 20.21
N VAL A 706 -16.75 -1.78 20.40
CA VAL A 706 -17.53 -2.77 19.64
C VAL A 706 -18.65 -3.37 20.49
N SER A 707 -18.30 -4.04 21.59
CA SER A 707 -19.26 -4.65 22.51
C SER A 707 -18.55 -5.20 23.77
N GLY A 708 -19.20 -5.20 24.93
CA GLY A 708 -18.62 -5.77 26.16
C GLY A 708 -17.26 -5.18 26.50
N ASN A 709 -16.22 -5.99 26.45
CA ASN A 709 -14.83 -5.57 26.68
C ASN A 709 -14.02 -5.54 25.37
N LYS A 710 -14.68 -5.45 24.21
CA LYS A 710 -14.07 -5.50 22.88
C LYS A 710 -14.00 -4.12 22.25
N PHE A 711 -12.83 -3.77 21.79
CA PHE A 711 -12.53 -2.54 21.06
C PHE A 711 -11.81 -2.87 19.77
N MET A 712 -11.79 -1.92 18.84
CA MET A 712 -11.15 -2.09 17.54
C MET A 712 -10.37 -0.84 17.15
N TYR A 713 -9.19 -1.04 16.56
CA TYR A 713 -8.53 -0.04 15.74
C TYR A 713 -8.93 -0.27 14.28
N GLU A 714 -9.90 0.52 13.79
CA GLU A 714 -10.57 0.33 12.50
C GLU A 714 -9.60 0.41 11.32
N ALA A 715 -8.64 1.35 11.36
CA ALA A 715 -7.73 1.61 10.26
C ALA A 715 -6.81 0.41 9.89
N ALA A 716 -6.53 -0.46 10.86
CA ALA A 716 -5.70 -1.64 10.65
C ALA A 716 -6.45 -2.96 10.89
N GLY A 717 -7.77 -2.91 11.14
CA GLY A 717 -8.58 -4.09 11.42
C GLY A 717 -8.15 -4.85 12.70
N ILE A 718 -7.51 -4.16 13.65
CA ILE A 718 -6.98 -4.78 14.86
C ILE A 718 -8.05 -4.80 15.95
N GLU A 719 -8.39 -5.99 16.43
CA GLU A 719 -9.31 -6.18 17.55
C GLU A 719 -8.54 -6.30 18.89
N LEU A 720 -9.02 -5.58 19.91
CA LEU A 720 -8.50 -5.64 21.27
C LEU A 720 -9.59 -6.17 22.18
N GLN A 721 -9.42 -7.37 22.71
CA GLN A 721 -10.29 -7.96 23.71
C GLN A 721 -9.65 -7.80 25.09
N PHE A 722 -10.23 -6.93 25.91
CA PHE A 722 -9.79 -6.75 27.29
C PHE A 722 -10.37 -7.82 28.21
N ASP A 723 -9.57 -8.29 29.16
CA ASP A 723 -9.99 -9.10 30.31
C ASP A 723 -9.51 -8.41 31.58
N PRO A 724 -10.33 -7.50 32.17
CA PRO A 724 -9.94 -6.78 33.38
C PRO A 724 -9.68 -7.69 34.56
N ALA A 725 -10.38 -8.83 34.67
CA ALA A 725 -10.21 -9.79 35.77
C ALA A 725 -8.83 -10.47 35.71
N LYS A 726 -8.36 -10.81 34.51
CA LYS A 726 -7.01 -11.37 34.31
C LYS A 726 -5.95 -10.31 34.07
N LYS A 727 -6.32 -9.03 34.07
CA LYS A 727 -5.42 -7.92 33.79
C LYS A 727 -4.67 -8.10 32.45
N GLN A 728 -5.36 -8.49 31.40
CA GLN A 728 -4.77 -8.76 30.10
C GLN A 728 -5.55 -8.16 28.94
N ILE A 729 -4.86 -8.00 27.81
CA ILE A 729 -5.44 -7.68 26.49
C ILE A 729 -5.02 -8.78 25.52
N THR A 730 -6.00 -9.33 24.79
CA THR A 730 -5.73 -10.17 23.63
C THR A 730 -5.93 -9.33 22.39
N ILE A 731 -4.89 -9.18 21.59
CA ILE A 731 -4.93 -8.51 20.28
C ILE A 731 -5.11 -9.57 19.21
N ASN A 732 -6.06 -9.37 18.33
CA ASN A 732 -6.26 -10.16 17.13
C ASN A 732 -5.97 -9.29 15.91
N GLN A 733 -4.95 -9.67 15.15
CA GLN A 733 -4.63 -9.05 13.86
C GLN A 733 -4.55 -10.15 12.80
N ASN A 734 -5.45 -10.11 11.81
CA ASN A 734 -5.51 -11.09 10.73
C ASN A 734 -5.55 -12.57 11.19
N GLY A 735 -6.23 -12.82 12.33
CA GLY A 735 -6.35 -14.17 12.93
C GLY A 735 -5.16 -14.58 13.82
N GLU A 736 -4.10 -13.76 13.91
CA GLU A 736 -3.01 -13.95 14.85
C GLU A 736 -3.34 -13.32 16.20
N LEU A 737 -3.24 -14.15 17.26
CA LEU A 737 -3.55 -13.73 18.62
C LEU A 737 -2.27 -13.40 19.40
N SER A 738 -2.26 -12.24 20.02
CA SER A 738 -1.19 -11.80 20.90
C SER A 738 -1.73 -11.37 22.26
N VAL A 739 -1.19 -11.95 23.35
CA VAL A 739 -1.63 -11.62 24.70
C VAL A 739 -0.62 -10.70 25.37
N PHE A 740 -1.11 -9.59 25.91
CA PHE A 740 -0.37 -8.60 26.67
C PHE A 740 -0.88 -8.58 28.12
N ILE A 741 0.01 -8.58 29.10
CA ILE A 741 -0.32 -8.59 30.53
C ILE A 741 -0.10 -7.21 31.11
N LYS A 742 -1.05 -6.73 31.93
CA LYS A 742 -0.96 -5.43 32.59
C LYS A 742 0.17 -5.45 33.65
N LYS A 743 1.02 -4.44 33.55
CA LYS A 743 2.18 -4.27 34.44
C LYS A 743 1.77 -3.68 35.81
#